data_1f7a2ee41430d1ff26b26913dabb98c5
#
_entry.id   1f7a2ee41430d1ff26b26913dabb98c5
#
_cell.length_a   1.000
_cell.length_b   1.000
_cell.length_c   1.000
_cell.angle_alpha   90.00
_cell.angle_beta   90.00
_cell.angle_gamma   90.00
#
_symmetry.space_group_name_H-M   'P 1'
#
loop_
_entity.id
_entity.type
_entity.pdbx_description
1 polymer ?
#
loop_
_entity_poly.entity_id
_entity_poly.type
_entity_poly.pdbx_seq_one_letter_code
_entity_poly.pdbx_strand_id
1 'polypeptide(L)'
;MKFSFAGILVFLAAGMAVLPASAQTTTYTPPAPVPATPAAQPGGKVILSRSTDENGNTTTQAGTQAAWSASAPAVKLSDTPTAEDAERQAVTFTDFDLDVHLRPAEKHIAVRGLITVRNDGKSPLAHIPLQISSSLTWERIRVNAHDVVFPVATLNSDTDHTGQLHEAAVPLAQPLAAGATIQLDVTYSGPIPVSAQRLLAIGTPDDVALHSDWDQVGVDFTGLRGFGNVAWYPVSSVPVILGDGARLFDEIGEHKLRLAGARYRLRLTVEFPHGRVPTVALINGHLAPLTVTDPTDLVPSNQEAEVAGVASADNGGETLGFETPSLFVAIRTPRAAPNTMIWVLPDDESAVPAWNAAATTVTPFLQSWLGQRPRSQLTLLDLPDAQDAPFETGSMLATGIRNASSEQLNGVLAHALTHAWMQSPRAWLSEGVAHFMGTLWTEKQSGRDQALGTLEAARPALALAEPESPGQSLGQPLAEAISPVYYRTKATYVFWMLREVASDATLSAALRAYDPTKDVNLDLNKDAGPSSFQKLLEQAGTRQNLSWFFADWVNADKGLPDLSIVSTFPTPEEAGNWLITINVANNGYASAEVPVTVRSATNSVTQRMVVPARGKAAQRLLILGKPVEVQVNDGAVPETLASVHITKLDRAAESSSSQANPTQP
;
A
#
# COMPACT_ATOMS: atom_id res chain seq x y z
N MET A 1 -27.94 29.14 -0.51
CA MET A 1 -27.86 27.73 -0.86
C MET A 1 -26.39 27.36 -0.84
N LYS A 2 -25.96 26.73 0.27
CA LYS A 2 -24.58 26.29 0.47
C LYS A 2 -24.57 24.78 0.20
N PHE A 3 -24.01 24.36 -0.90
CA PHE A 3 -23.60 22.96 -1.08
C PHE A 3 -22.11 22.86 -0.80
N SER A 4 -21.82 22.23 0.32
CA SER A 4 -20.49 21.84 0.72
C SER A 4 -20.19 20.51 0.03
N PHE A 5 -19.31 20.50 -0.97
CA PHE A 5 -18.71 19.29 -1.50
C PHE A 5 -17.35 19.11 -0.83
N ALA A 6 -17.36 18.41 0.31
CA ALA A 6 -16.18 17.74 0.81
C ALA A 6 -16.30 16.29 0.37
N GLY A 7 -15.48 15.87 -0.51
CA GLY A 7 -15.51 14.50 -0.98
C GLY A 7 -14.35 14.20 -1.89
N ILE A 8 -13.72 13.17 -1.56
CA ILE A 8 -12.86 12.26 -2.31
C ILE A 8 -11.40 12.35 -1.87
N LEU A 9 -11.16 11.83 -0.69
CA LEU A 9 -10.05 10.94 -0.41
C LEU A 9 -10.69 9.66 0.13
N VAL A 10 -11.18 8.81 -0.77
CA VAL A 10 -11.63 7.47 -0.41
C VAL A 10 -10.40 6.57 -0.41
N PHE A 11 -9.59 6.67 0.62
CA PHE A 11 -8.88 5.52 1.12
C PHE A 11 -9.86 4.77 1.99
N LEU A 12 -10.18 3.53 1.64
CA LEU A 12 -11.01 2.63 2.42
C LEU A 12 -10.48 2.55 3.86
N ALA A 13 -10.97 3.42 4.72
CA ALA A 13 -11.16 3.11 6.12
C ALA A 13 -12.61 2.67 6.21
N ALA A 14 -12.85 1.36 6.25
CA ALA A 14 -14.15 0.80 6.57
C ALA A 14 -14.49 1.19 8.01
N GLY A 15 -15.12 2.36 8.18
CA GLY A 15 -15.74 2.78 9.42
C GLY A 15 -17.03 2.01 9.58
N MET A 16 -17.04 0.96 10.38
CA MET A 16 -18.29 0.34 10.88
C MET A 16 -19.05 1.36 11.71
N ALA A 17 -20.11 1.92 11.15
CA ALA A 17 -21.15 2.60 11.93
C ALA A 17 -21.96 1.52 12.67
N VAL A 18 -21.77 1.42 13.97
CA VAL A 18 -22.62 0.60 14.85
C VAL A 18 -23.94 1.33 15.05
N LEU A 19 -24.98 0.86 14.37
CA LEU A 19 -26.37 1.18 14.72
C LEU A 19 -26.86 0.17 15.76
N PRO A 20 -27.65 0.60 16.76
CA PRO A 20 -28.18 -0.33 17.76
C PRO A 20 -29.21 -1.28 17.15
N ALA A 21 -28.93 -2.58 17.23
CA ALA A 21 -29.82 -3.63 16.81
C ALA A 21 -30.98 -3.74 17.79
N SER A 22 -32.19 -3.42 17.34
CA SER A 22 -33.43 -3.92 17.98
C SER A 22 -33.64 -5.37 17.54
N ALA A 23 -33.56 -6.26 18.51
CA ALA A 23 -33.78 -7.69 18.32
C ALA A 23 -35.21 -7.97 17.84
N GLN A 24 -35.35 -8.42 16.60
CA GLN A 24 -36.51 -9.18 16.15
C GLN A 24 -36.06 -10.62 15.92
N THR A 25 -36.53 -11.50 16.79
CA THR A 25 -36.41 -12.96 16.64
C THR A 25 -37.26 -13.42 15.47
N THR A 26 -36.63 -13.66 14.32
CA THR A 26 -37.24 -14.45 13.25
C THR A 26 -36.63 -15.86 13.29
N THR A 27 -37.48 -16.82 13.54
CA THR A 27 -37.18 -18.25 13.47
C THR A 27 -36.77 -18.61 12.05
N TYR A 28 -35.50 -18.99 11.88
CA TYR A 28 -34.94 -19.49 10.62
C TYR A 28 -35.43 -20.93 10.42
N THR A 29 -36.18 -21.17 9.37
CA THR A 29 -36.48 -22.52 8.86
C THR A 29 -35.48 -22.78 7.72
N PRO A 30 -34.62 -23.81 7.86
CA PRO A 30 -33.68 -24.13 6.79
C PRO A 30 -34.42 -24.61 5.53
N PRO A 31 -34.00 -24.20 4.32
CA PRO A 31 -34.61 -24.71 3.10
C PRO A 31 -34.35 -26.21 2.94
N ALA A 32 -35.32 -26.90 2.39
CA ALA A 32 -35.23 -28.34 2.11
C ALA A 32 -34.04 -28.65 1.17
N PRO A 33 -33.37 -29.79 1.35
CA PRO A 33 -32.23 -30.18 0.51
C PRO A 33 -32.68 -30.31 -0.96
N VAL A 34 -31.95 -29.58 -1.83
CA VAL A 34 -32.09 -29.70 -3.28
C VAL A 34 -31.62 -31.10 -3.68
N PRO A 35 -32.35 -31.83 -4.54
CA PRO A 35 -31.91 -33.15 -4.99
C PRO A 35 -30.57 -33.05 -5.72
N ALA A 36 -29.61 -33.89 -5.35
CA ALA A 36 -28.32 -33.98 -5.97
C ALA A 36 -28.46 -34.23 -7.47
N THR A 37 -27.91 -33.35 -8.30
CA THR A 37 -27.74 -33.57 -9.73
C THR A 37 -26.78 -34.75 -9.92
N PRO A 38 -27.07 -35.71 -10.81
CA PRO A 38 -26.19 -36.85 -11.02
C PRO A 38 -24.82 -36.39 -11.50
N ALA A 39 -23.77 -36.92 -10.91
CA ALA A 39 -22.40 -36.65 -11.31
C ALA A 39 -22.20 -36.91 -12.81
N ALA A 40 -21.71 -35.91 -13.53
CA ALA A 40 -21.33 -36.05 -14.94
C ALA A 40 -20.21 -37.09 -15.07
N GLN A 41 -20.43 -38.07 -15.90
CA GLN A 41 -19.41 -39.10 -16.21
C GLN A 41 -18.24 -38.46 -16.95
N PRO A 42 -16.99 -38.77 -16.60
CA PRO A 42 -15.84 -38.24 -17.31
C PRO A 42 -15.68 -39.01 -18.64
N GLY A 43 -15.58 -38.27 -19.76
CA GLY A 43 -15.10 -38.80 -21.00
C GLY A 43 -15.97 -38.60 -22.24
N GLY A 44 -16.78 -37.57 -22.31
CA GLY A 44 -17.48 -37.18 -23.55
C GLY A 44 -16.66 -36.20 -24.40
N LYS A 45 -16.26 -36.62 -25.62
CA LYS A 45 -15.68 -35.71 -26.62
C LYS A 45 -16.78 -34.79 -27.16
N VAL A 46 -16.70 -33.49 -26.92
CA VAL A 46 -17.65 -32.52 -27.53
C VAL A 46 -17.28 -32.40 -29.01
N ILE A 47 -18.08 -33.00 -29.86
CA ILE A 47 -17.94 -32.95 -31.33
C ILE A 47 -18.73 -31.77 -31.90
N LEU A 48 -19.74 -31.27 -31.18
CA LEU A 48 -20.59 -30.16 -31.57
C LEU A 48 -21.03 -29.37 -30.33
N SER A 49 -20.89 -28.05 -30.34
CA SER A 49 -21.54 -27.17 -29.40
C SER A 49 -22.68 -26.39 -30.08
N ARG A 50 -23.82 -26.30 -29.41
CA ARG A 50 -24.98 -25.57 -29.89
C ARG A 50 -25.37 -24.56 -28.81
N SER A 51 -25.34 -23.27 -29.16
CA SER A 51 -25.84 -22.20 -28.30
C SER A 51 -27.01 -21.49 -28.99
N THR A 52 -28.01 -21.15 -28.20
CA THR A 52 -29.18 -20.38 -28.65
C THR A 52 -29.16 -19.04 -27.89
N ASP A 53 -29.23 -17.93 -28.61
CA ASP A 53 -29.29 -16.60 -28.01
C ASP A 53 -30.72 -16.28 -27.49
N GLU A 54 -30.86 -15.17 -26.80
CA GLU A 54 -32.14 -14.73 -26.24
C GLU A 54 -33.20 -14.40 -27.29
N ASN A 55 -32.82 -14.31 -28.56
CA ASN A 55 -33.70 -14.08 -29.71
C ASN A 55 -34.04 -15.37 -30.45
N GLY A 56 -33.65 -16.53 -29.95
CA GLY A 56 -33.98 -17.85 -30.53
C GLY A 56 -33.08 -18.26 -31.69
N ASN A 57 -32.01 -17.55 -31.99
CA ASN A 57 -31.06 -17.92 -33.03
C ASN A 57 -30.08 -18.97 -32.50
N THR A 58 -29.99 -20.09 -33.20
CA THR A 58 -29.14 -21.21 -32.81
C THR A 58 -27.89 -21.25 -33.66
N THR A 59 -26.73 -21.11 -33.04
CA THR A 59 -25.43 -21.27 -33.68
C THR A 59 -24.84 -22.64 -33.33
N THR A 60 -24.44 -23.40 -34.35
CA THR A 60 -23.79 -24.69 -34.20
C THR A 60 -22.34 -24.59 -34.69
N GLN A 61 -21.38 -24.81 -33.81
CA GLN A 61 -19.96 -24.83 -34.15
C GLN A 61 -19.47 -26.29 -34.14
N ALA A 62 -18.88 -26.70 -35.26
CA ALA A 62 -18.13 -27.95 -35.33
C ALA A 62 -16.67 -27.69 -35.00
N GLY A 63 -16.14 -28.36 -33.98
CA GLY A 63 -14.75 -28.17 -33.55
C GLY A 63 -13.80 -28.81 -34.59
N THR A 64 -13.02 -27.98 -35.27
CA THR A 64 -11.84 -28.44 -36.00
C THR A 64 -10.70 -28.62 -35.02
N GLN A 65 -10.26 -29.84 -34.87
CA GLN A 65 -9.14 -30.23 -34.00
C GLN A 65 -7.81 -29.94 -34.71
N ALA A 66 -7.05 -28.96 -34.20
CA ALA A 66 -5.61 -28.99 -34.33
C ALA A 66 -5.07 -29.96 -33.27
N ALA A 67 -4.41 -31.01 -33.71
CA ALA A 67 -3.85 -32.04 -32.85
C ALA A 67 -2.63 -31.49 -32.10
N TRP A 68 -2.82 -31.13 -30.83
CA TRP A 68 -1.73 -31.05 -29.88
C TRP A 68 -1.74 -32.33 -29.02
N SER A 69 -1.02 -33.34 -29.46
CA SER A 69 -0.73 -34.50 -28.65
C SER A 69 0.53 -34.24 -27.83
N ALA A 70 0.34 -33.68 -26.66
CA ALA A 70 1.22 -33.92 -25.53
C ALA A 70 0.28 -34.16 -24.34
N SER A 71 0.20 -35.43 -23.91
CA SER A 71 -0.49 -35.79 -22.68
C SER A 71 0.26 -35.17 -21.52
N ALA A 72 -0.11 -33.94 -21.17
CA ALA A 72 0.19 -33.46 -19.84
C ALA A 72 -0.53 -34.39 -18.85
N PRO A 73 0.11 -34.87 -17.78
CA PRO A 73 -0.57 -35.63 -16.75
C PRO A 73 -1.74 -34.79 -16.24
N ALA A 74 -2.93 -35.40 -16.18
CA ALA A 74 -4.12 -34.70 -15.68
C ALA A 74 -3.84 -34.23 -14.27
N VAL A 75 -3.77 -32.90 -14.08
CA VAL A 75 -3.61 -32.27 -12.78
C VAL A 75 -4.88 -32.56 -12.00
N LYS A 76 -4.76 -33.26 -10.89
CA LYS A 76 -5.88 -33.59 -10.01
C LYS A 76 -6.05 -32.42 -9.05
N LEU A 77 -7.03 -31.56 -9.31
CA LEU A 77 -7.43 -30.53 -8.36
C LEU A 77 -7.92 -31.22 -7.07
N SER A 78 -7.36 -30.83 -5.95
CA SER A 78 -7.74 -31.29 -4.62
C SER A 78 -8.29 -30.12 -3.82
N ASP A 79 -9.44 -30.29 -3.19
CA ASP A 79 -10.00 -29.29 -2.28
C ASP A 79 -9.29 -29.26 -0.90
N THR A 80 -8.32 -30.14 -0.70
CA THR A 80 -7.53 -30.21 0.54
C THR A 80 -6.25 -29.38 0.38
N PRO A 81 -5.90 -28.50 1.34
CA PRO A 81 -4.63 -27.78 1.34
C PRO A 81 -3.46 -28.76 1.18
N THR A 82 -2.56 -28.46 0.26
CA THR A 82 -1.41 -29.31 -0.06
C THR A 82 -0.14 -28.92 0.68
N ALA A 83 -0.08 -27.72 1.22
CA ALA A 83 1.01 -27.19 2.03
C ALA A 83 0.51 -26.62 3.36
N GLU A 84 1.38 -26.57 4.36
CA GLU A 84 1.11 -25.91 5.64
C GLU A 84 1.47 -24.42 5.57
N ASP A 85 0.85 -23.60 6.42
CA ASP A 85 1.14 -22.16 6.48
C ASP A 85 2.60 -21.87 6.83
N ALA A 86 3.21 -22.70 7.67
CA ALA A 86 4.64 -22.61 7.98
C ALA A 86 5.54 -22.83 6.76
N GLU A 87 5.15 -23.69 5.82
CA GLU A 87 5.89 -23.90 4.56
C GLU A 87 5.70 -22.69 3.63
N ARG A 88 4.48 -22.14 3.54
CA ARG A 88 4.20 -20.92 2.75
C ARG A 88 5.00 -19.73 3.24
N GLN A 89 5.06 -19.53 4.56
CA GLN A 89 5.83 -18.46 5.19
C GLN A 89 7.35 -18.64 5.05
N ALA A 90 7.83 -19.87 4.93
CA ALA A 90 9.25 -20.15 4.78
C ALA A 90 9.81 -19.86 3.38
N VAL A 91 8.98 -19.77 2.36
CA VAL A 91 9.41 -19.55 0.96
C VAL A 91 9.59 -18.06 0.69
N THR A 92 10.79 -17.64 0.35
CA THR A 92 11.12 -16.28 -0.09
C THR A 92 11.69 -16.31 -1.49
N PHE A 93 11.08 -15.55 -2.41
CA PHE A 93 11.60 -15.41 -3.76
C PHE A 93 12.76 -14.40 -3.77
N THR A 94 13.88 -14.80 -4.37
CA THR A 94 15.10 -13.96 -4.45
C THR A 94 15.42 -13.50 -5.88
N ASP A 95 14.88 -14.20 -6.87
CA ASP A 95 15.09 -13.87 -8.29
C ASP A 95 13.87 -14.29 -9.12
N PHE A 96 13.44 -13.41 -10.01
CA PHE A 96 12.46 -13.67 -11.05
C PHE A 96 13.05 -13.30 -12.41
N ASP A 97 13.10 -14.23 -13.34
CA ASP A 97 13.36 -13.99 -14.77
C ASP A 97 12.16 -14.50 -15.56
N LEU A 98 11.22 -13.61 -15.88
CA LEU A 98 9.94 -13.93 -16.48
C LEU A 98 9.91 -13.56 -17.96
N ASP A 99 9.39 -14.46 -18.77
CA ASP A 99 9.04 -14.27 -20.17
C ASP A 99 7.52 -14.28 -20.29
N VAL A 100 6.93 -13.11 -20.51
CA VAL A 100 5.48 -12.89 -20.47
C VAL A 100 4.97 -12.63 -21.87
N HIS A 101 4.03 -13.44 -22.30
CA HIS A 101 3.36 -13.30 -23.59
C HIS A 101 1.88 -12.97 -23.37
N LEU A 102 1.46 -11.78 -23.81
CA LEU A 102 0.08 -11.31 -23.77
C LEU A 102 -0.59 -11.51 -25.13
N ARG A 103 -1.78 -12.08 -25.10
CA ARG A 103 -2.73 -12.16 -26.22
C ARG A 103 -4.01 -11.42 -25.84
N PRO A 104 -4.02 -10.10 -25.96
CA PRO A 104 -5.10 -9.25 -25.44
C PRO A 104 -6.47 -9.51 -26.04
N ALA A 105 -6.54 -9.91 -27.33
CA ALA A 105 -7.80 -10.28 -27.99
C ALA A 105 -8.48 -11.49 -27.32
N GLU A 106 -7.68 -12.40 -26.77
CA GLU A 106 -8.15 -13.58 -26.03
C GLU A 106 -8.22 -13.32 -24.50
N LYS A 107 -7.86 -12.12 -24.04
CA LYS A 107 -7.69 -11.76 -22.61
C LYS A 107 -6.70 -12.71 -21.90
N HIS A 108 -5.71 -13.21 -22.60
CA HIS A 108 -4.88 -14.32 -22.18
C HIS A 108 -3.43 -13.89 -21.90
N ILE A 109 -2.87 -14.47 -20.84
CA ILE A 109 -1.46 -14.39 -20.49
C ILE A 109 -0.85 -15.79 -20.51
N ALA A 110 0.37 -15.89 -21.03
CA ALA A 110 1.21 -17.08 -20.89
C ALA A 110 2.56 -16.64 -20.31
N VAL A 111 3.05 -17.36 -19.32
CA VAL A 111 4.30 -17.01 -18.64
C VAL A 111 5.19 -18.23 -18.57
N ARG A 112 6.45 -18.03 -18.93
CA ARG A 112 7.54 -18.92 -18.60
C ARG A 112 8.51 -18.18 -17.68
N GLY A 113 8.82 -18.76 -16.54
CA GLY A 113 9.66 -18.11 -15.54
C GLY A 113 10.76 -19.02 -15.03
N LEU A 114 11.95 -18.45 -14.84
CA LEU A 114 13.00 -19.02 -14.03
C LEU A 114 12.99 -18.27 -12.71
N ILE A 115 12.61 -18.94 -11.63
CA ILE A 115 12.47 -18.35 -10.31
C ILE A 115 13.45 -19.00 -9.34
N THR A 116 14.03 -18.21 -8.45
CA THR A 116 14.86 -18.70 -7.36
C THR A 116 14.18 -18.44 -6.04
N VAL A 117 14.01 -19.48 -5.23
CA VAL A 117 13.43 -19.39 -3.91
C VAL A 117 14.45 -19.77 -2.84
N ARG A 118 14.35 -19.15 -1.67
CA ARG A 118 15.13 -19.43 -0.48
C ARG A 118 14.21 -19.91 0.65
N ASN A 119 14.67 -20.87 1.42
CA ASN A 119 14.01 -21.30 2.64
C ASN A 119 14.44 -20.41 3.83
N ASP A 120 13.60 -19.47 4.20
CA ASP A 120 13.83 -18.60 5.37
C ASP A 120 13.23 -19.18 6.67
N GLY A 121 12.62 -20.37 6.59
CA GLY A 121 12.11 -21.11 7.74
C GLY A 121 13.23 -21.76 8.58
N LYS A 122 12.85 -22.26 9.75
CA LYS A 122 13.77 -22.94 10.66
C LYS A 122 13.95 -24.43 10.35
N SER A 123 13.03 -25.01 9.57
CA SER A 123 13.00 -26.42 9.24
C SER A 123 13.24 -26.63 7.73
N PRO A 124 13.82 -27.78 7.32
CA PRO A 124 13.94 -28.14 5.91
C PRO A 124 12.55 -28.24 5.26
N LEU A 125 12.41 -27.74 4.03
CA LEU A 125 11.18 -27.81 3.23
C LEU A 125 11.20 -29.06 2.34
N ALA A 126 10.20 -29.92 2.46
CA ALA A 126 10.01 -31.06 1.57
C ALA A 126 9.29 -30.67 0.29
N HIS A 127 8.52 -29.61 0.32
CA HIS A 127 7.75 -29.04 -0.80
C HIS A 127 7.98 -27.55 -0.91
N ILE A 128 7.85 -27.00 -2.12
CA ILE A 128 7.76 -25.56 -2.36
C ILE A 128 6.33 -25.25 -2.78
N PRO A 129 5.54 -24.57 -1.92
CA PRO A 129 4.22 -24.08 -2.32
C PRO A 129 4.36 -22.89 -3.25
N LEU A 130 3.75 -22.99 -4.44
CA LEU A 130 3.66 -21.93 -5.43
C LEU A 130 2.20 -21.65 -5.74
N GLN A 131 1.79 -20.40 -5.67
CA GLN A 131 0.42 -19.97 -5.89
C GLN A 131 0.35 -18.98 -7.06
N ILE A 132 -0.72 -19.06 -7.84
CA ILE A 132 -1.12 -18.10 -8.88
C ILE A 132 -2.63 -17.90 -8.80
N SER A 133 -3.16 -16.87 -9.47
CA SER A 133 -4.60 -16.65 -9.62
C SER A 133 -5.31 -17.93 -10.06
N SER A 134 -6.51 -18.18 -9.55
CA SER A 134 -7.32 -19.32 -9.98
C SER A 134 -7.80 -19.24 -11.44
N SER A 135 -7.68 -18.08 -12.07
CA SER A 135 -7.91 -17.91 -13.51
C SER A 135 -6.78 -18.49 -14.37
N LEU A 136 -5.63 -18.80 -13.77
CA LEU A 136 -4.45 -19.35 -14.41
C LEU A 136 -4.27 -20.82 -14.08
N THR A 137 -3.60 -21.55 -14.98
CA THR A 137 -3.35 -22.98 -14.84
C THR A 137 -1.86 -23.29 -14.92
N TRP A 138 -1.34 -24.02 -13.94
CA TRP A 138 0.01 -24.55 -13.97
C TRP A 138 0.12 -25.61 -15.08
N GLU A 139 1.04 -25.40 -16.02
CA GLU A 139 1.27 -26.31 -17.13
C GLU A 139 2.47 -27.23 -16.86
N ARG A 140 3.56 -26.65 -16.34
CA ARG A 140 4.79 -27.38 -16.09
C ARG A 140 5.62 -26.71 -15.01
N ILE A 141 6.21 -27.53 -14.15
CA ILE A 141 7.23 -27.10 -13.19
C ILE A 141 8.41 -28.07 -13.27
N ARG A 142 9.63 -27.49 -13.32
CA ARG A 142 10.89 -28.24 -13.32
C ARG A 142 11.74 -27.81 -12.13
N VAL A 143 12.34 -28.78 -11.48
CA VAL A 143 13.29 -28.57 -10.40
C VAL A 143 14.67 -29.02 -10.89
N ASN A 144 15.66 -28.14 -10.89
CA ASN A 144 17.00 -28.46 -11.44
C ASN A 144 16.94 -29.04 -12.83
N ALA A 145 16.12 -28.46 -13.72
CA ALA A 145 15.88 -28.89 -15.12
C ALA A 145 15.17 -30.23 -15.29
N HIS A 146 14.67 -30.87 -14.24
CA HIS A 146 13.90 -32.14 -14.31
C HIS A 146 12.41 -31.84 -14.09
N ASP A 147 11.55 -32.36 -14.96
CA ASP A 147 10.11 -32.27 -14.80
C ASP A 147 9.66 -32.97 -13.51
N VAL A 148 8.80 -32.33 -12.74
CA VAL A 148 8.22 -32.89 -11.53
C VAL A 148 6.71 -33.02 -11.65
N VAL A 149 6.14 -34.06 -11.05
CA VAL A 149 4.69 -34.19 -10.90
C VAL A 149 4.31 -33.54 -9.56
N PHE A 150 3.36 -32.64 -9.60
CA PHE A 150 2.92 -31.88 -8.43
C PHE A 150 1.38 -31.91 -8.30
N PRO A 151 0.84 -32.01 -7.08
CA PRO A 151 -0.59 -31.79 -6.85
C PRO A 151 -0.91 -30.29 -6.93
N VAL A 152 -2.14 -29.98 -7.35
CA VAL A 152 -2.67 -28.61 -7.33
C VAL A 152 -3.93 -28.58 -6.50
N ALA A 153 -4.06 -27.63 -5.60
CA ALA A 153 -5.24 -27.33 -4.82
C ALA A 153 -5.79 -25.95 -5.15
N THR A 154 -7.08 -25.75 -4.98
CA THR A 154 -7.71 -24.44 -4.98
C THR A 154 -7.86 -23.95 -3.54
N LEU A 155 -7.31 -22.78 -3.25
CA LEU A 155 -7.39 -22.12 -1.95
C LEU A 155 -8.26 -20.88 -2.05
N ASN A 156 -9.20 -20.70 -1.11
CA ASN A 156 -9.91 -19.42 -0.99
C ASN A 156 -8.97 -18.38 -0.37
N SER A 157 -8.81 -17.24 -1.01
CA SER A 157 -7.96 -16.17 -0.50
C SER A 157 -8.38 -14.81 -1.08
N ASP A 158 -8.43 -13.79 -0.22
CA ASP A 158 -8.73 -12.40 -0.58
C ASP A 158 -7.56 -11.70 -1.30
N THR A 159 -6.43 -12.38 -1.47
CA THR A 159 -5.24 -11.83 -2.13
C THR A 159 -5.32 -11.81 -3.65
N ASP A 160 -6.40 -12.36 -4.23
CA ASP A 160 -6.65 -12.41 -5.68
C ASP A 160 -8.08 -11.98 -6.02
N HIS A 161 -8.29 -11.27 -7.12
CA HIS A 161 -9.59 -10.72 -7.56
C HIS A 161 -10.67 -11.79 -7.80
N THR A 162 -10.28 -13.04 -8.02
CA THR A 162 -11.22 -14.17 -8.13
C THR A 162 -11.68 -14.68 -6.76
N GLY A 163 -11.02 -14.28 -5.66
CA GLY A 163 -11.20 -14.84 -4.33
C GLY A 163 -10.55 -16.20 -4.13
N GLN A 164 -9.76 -16.69 -5.10
CA GLN A 164 -9.15 -18.02 -5.08
C GLN A 164 -7.75 -18.02 -5.72
N LEU A 165 -6.92 -18.94 -5.24
CA LEU A 165 -5.59 -19.23 -5.78
C LEU A 165 -5.47 -20.70 -6.17
N HIS A 166 -4.70 -21.02 -7.21
CA HIS A 166 -4.25 -22.36 -7.53
C HIS A 166 -2.86 -22.59 -6.93
N GLU A 167 -2.77 -23.43 -5.91
CA GLU A 167 -1.52 -23.79 -5.25
C GLU A 167 -0.96 -25.11 -5.78
N ALA A 168 0.26 -25.06 -6.31
CA ALA A 168 1.07 -26.22 -6.64
C ALA A 168 2.02 -26.54 -5.47
N ALA A 169 1.93 -27.73 -4.87
CA ALA A 169 2.92 -28.21 -3.91
C ALA A 169 4.02 -28.97 -4.64
N VAL A 170 5.13 -28.30 -4.91
CA VAL A 170 6.24 -28.82 -5.72
C VAL A 170 7.14 -29.72 -4.87
N PRO A 171 7.13 -31.05 -5.05
CA PRO A 171 7.93 -31.95 -4.23
C PRO A 171 9.42 -31.83 -4.57
N LEU A 172 10.26 -31.88 -3.56
CA LEU A 172 11.70 -31.87 -3.71
C LEU A 172 12.29 -33.27 -3.47
N ALA A 173 13.18 -33.68 -4.36
CA ALA A 173 13.89 -34.97 -4.19
C ALA A 173 14.74 -35.03 -2.89
N GLN A 174 15.21 -33.89 -2.45
CA GLN A 174 15.87 -33.68 -1.16
C GLN A 174 15.28 -32.42 -0.52
N PRO A 175 14.94 -32.45 0.78
CA PRO A 175 14.42 -31.28 1.46
C PRO A 175 15.39 -30.09 1.39
N LEU A 176 14.86 -28.91 1.13
CA LEU A 176 15.62 -27.66 1.06
C LEU A 176 15.95 -27.19 2.49
N ALA A 177 17.21 -27.22 2.86
CA ALA A 177 17.65 -26.80 4.19
C ALA A 177 17.36 -25.30 4.46
N ALA A 178 17.25 -24.93 5.73
CA ALA A 178 17.12 -23.53 6.14
C ALA A 178 18.27 -22.67 5.57
N GLY A 179 17.95 -21.53 4.99
CA GLY A 179 18.87 -20.61 4.32
C GLY A 179 19.32 -21.05 2.92
N ALA A 180 19.01 -22.28 2.50
CA ALA A 180 19.38 -22.76 1.16
C ALA A 180 18.43 -22.20 0.08
N THR A 181 18.93 -22.16 -1.16
CA THR A 181 18.19 -21.70 -2.34
C THR A 181 18.01 -22.84 -3.35
N ILE A 182 16.92 -22.74 -4.12
CA ILE A 182 16.64 -23.65 -5.24
C ILE A 182 16.05 -22.87 -6.40
N GLN A 183 16.35 -23.33 -7.63
CA GLN A 183 15.84 -22.74 -8.85
C GLN A 183 14.76 -23.63 -9.48
N LEU A 184 13.67 -22.99 -9.91
CA LEU A 184 12.51 -23.61 -10.51
C LEU A 184 12.26 -22.97 -11.89
N ASP A 185 12.02 -23.80 -12.93
CA ASP A 185 11.51 -23.38 -14.25
C ASP A 185 10.00 -23.65 -14.25
N VAL A 186 9.19 -22.60 -14.34
CA VAL A 186 7.73 -22.68 -14.26
C VAL A 186 7.09 -22.21 -15.55
N THR A 187 5.99 -22.87 -15.94
CA THR A 187 5.15 -22.48 -17.08
C THR A 187 3.70 -22.53 -16.66
N TYR A 188 2.97 -21.48 -16.92
CA TYR A 188 1.53 -21.37 -16.65
C TYR A 188 0.88 -20.39 -17.61
N SER A 189 -0.43 -20.53 -17.80
CA SER A 189 -1.18 -19.65 -18.66
C SER A 189 -2.66 -19.62 -18.28
N GLY A 190 -3.40 -18.66 -18.82
CA GLY A 190 -4.85 -18.56 -18.67
C GLY A 190 -5.39 -17.17 -18.97
N PRO A 191 -6.71 -17.01 -18.94
CA PRO A 191 -7.34 -15.72 -19.15
C PRO A 191 -7.34 -14.88 -17.87
N ILE A 192 -7.15 -13.57 -18.01
CA ILE A 192 -7.37 -12.61 -16.94
C ILE A 192 -8.40 -11.59 -17.42
N PRO A 193 -9.70 -11.91 -17.33
CA PRO A 193 -10.76 -10.93 -17.54
C PRO A 193 -10.94 -10.06 -16.31
N VAL A 194 -11.62 -8.93 -16.44
CA VAL A 194 -12.08 -8.16 -15.26
C VAL A 194 -12.89 -9.09 -14.36
N SER A 195 -12.55 -9.14 -13.09
CA SER A 195 -13.22 -9.95 -12.08
C SER A 195 -13.15 -9.26 -10.73
N ALA A 196 -14.29 -9.19 -10.05
CA ALA A 196 -14.39 -8.68 -8.69
C ALA A 196 -15.07 -9.71 -7.77
N GLN A 197 -14.90 -11.00 -8.06
CA GLN A 197 -15.63 -12.07 -7.38
C GLN A 197 -15.39 -12.07 -5.87
N ARG A 198 -14.18 -11.75 -5.41
CA ARG A 198 -13.87 -11.64 -3.98
C ARG A 198 -14.73 -10.58 -3.28
N LEU A 199 -14.91 -9.41 -3.91
CA LEU A 199 -15.69 -8.30 -3.35
C LEU A 199 -17.19 -8.57 -3.43
N LEU A 200 -17.66 -9.13 -4.54
CA LEU A 200 -19.06 -9.54 -4.71
C LEU A 200 -19.46 -10.62 -3.70
N ALA A 201 -18.56 -11.56 -3.39
CA ALA A 201 -18.81 -12.61 -2.41
C ALA A 201 -19.04 -12.09 -0.97
N ILE A 202 -18.50 -10.92 -0.64
CA ILE A 202 -18.71 -10.26 0.65
C ILE A 202 -19.83 -9.21 0.62
N GLY A 203 -20.55 -9.08 -0.51
CA GLY A 203 -21.72 -8.21 -0.65
C GLY A 203 -21.41 -6.78 -1.06
N THR A 204 -20.22 -6.49 -1.60
CA THR A 204 -19.91 -5.19 -2.20
C THR A 204 -20.80 -4.96 -3.42
N PRO A 205 -21.42 -3.77 -3.61
CA PRO A 205 -22.18 -3.45 -4.81
C PRO A 205 -21.33 -3.61 -6.09
N ASP A 206 -21.96 -4.10 -7.17
CA ASP A 206 -21.27 -4.49 -8.41
C ASP A 206 -20.42 -3.36 -9.01
N ASP A 207 -20.95 -2.15 -9.05
CA ASP A 207 -20.26 -0.98 -9.56
C ASP A 207 -19.00 -0.64 -8.73
N VAL A 208 -19.12 -0.65 -7.42
CA VAL A 208 -17.97 -0.40 -6.51
C VAL A 208 -16.93 -1.51 -6.63
N ALA A 209 -17.39 -2.77 -6.69
CA ALA A 209 -16.52 -3.93 -6.78
C ALA A 209 -15.69 -3.92 -8.09
N LEU A 210 -16.32 -3.67 -9.23
CA LEU A 210 -15.66 -3.64 -10.53
C LEU A 210 -14.68 -2.46 -10.69
N HIS A 211 -14.99 -1.29 -10.12
CA HIS A 211 -14.06 -0.17 -10.08
C HIS A 211 -12.92 -0.35 -9.08
N SER A 212 -13.05 -1.26 -8.12
CA SER A 212 -11.97 -1.62 -7.19
C SER A 212 -11.04 -2.68 -7.78
N ASP A 213 -11.60 -3.74 -8.39
CA ASP A 213 -10.88 -4.87 -8.98
C ASP A 213 -10.96 -4.84 -10.51
N TRP A 214 -10.30 -3.86 -11.12
CA TRP A 214 -10.29 -3.62 -12.56
C TRP A 214 -9.15 -4.32 -13.32
N ASP A 215 -8.35 -5.18 -12.65
CA ASP A 215 -7.25 -5.91 -13.30
C ASP A 215 -7.73 -6.76 -14.47
N GLN A 216 -7.02 -6.67 -15.60
CA GLN A 216 -7.37 -7.40 -16.82
C GLN A 216 -6.23 -7.44 -17.83
N VAL A 217 -6.31 -8.40 -18.74
CA VAL A 217 -5.62 -8.38 -20.02
C VAL A 217 -6.61 -7.95 -21.10
N GLY A 218 -6.36 -6.85 -21.79
CA GLY A 218 -7.25 -6.31 -22.80
C GLY A 218 -6.54 -5.53 -23.91
N VAL A 219 -7.20 -5.37 -25.07
CA VAL A 219 -6.59 -4.80 -26.28
C VAL A 219 -6.15 -3.35 -26.10
N ASP A 220 -6.99 -2.52 -25.49
CA ASP A 220 -6.73 -1.10 -25.32
C ASP A 220 -6.05 -0.78 -23.99
N PHE A 221 -6.16 -1.73 -23.06
CA PHE A 221 -5.60 -1.62 -21.73
C PHE A 221 -5.41 -3.02 -21.09
N THR A 222 -4.20 -3.31 -20.71
CA THR A 222 -3.83 -4.38 -19.79
C THR A 222 -3.29 -3.72 -18.53
N GLY A 223 -3.84 -4.09 -17.37
CA GLY A 223 -3.37 -3.63 -16.06
C GLY A 223 -3.38 -4.80 -15.09
N LEU A 224 -2.23 -5.14 -14.55
CA LEU A 224 -2.00 -6.21 -13.60
C LEU A 224 -1.23 -5.63 -12.42
N ARG A 225 -1.94 -5.33 -11.33
CA ARG A 225 -1.37 -4.67 -10.13
C ARG A 225 -0.53 -5.61 -9.26
N GLY A 226 -0.68 -6.92 -9.45
CA GLY A 226 0.05 -7.92 -8.70
C GLY A 226 -0.67 -8.42 -7.44
N PHE A 227 0.08 -9.09 -6.57
CA PHE A 227 -0.43 -9.71 -5.35
C PHE A 227 -1.24 -8.74 -4.49
N GLY A 228 -2.39 -9.20 -4.00
CA GLY A 228 -3.39 -8.36 -3.34
C GLY A 228 -4.48 -7.85 -4.28
N ASN A 229 -4.29 -7.97 -5.61
CA ASN A 229 -5.27 -7.69 -6.67
C ASN A 229 -5.37 -8.87 -7.64
N VAL A 230 -4.31 -9.21 -8.35
CA VAL A 230 -4.23 -10.39 -9.21
C VAL A 230 -2.87 -11.08 -9.07
N ALA A 231 -2.85 -12.33 -8.66
CA ALA A 231 -1.63 -13.13 -8.50
C ALA A 231 -1.19 -13.70 -9.87
N TRP A 232 -0.74 -12.82 -10.78
CA TRP A 232 -0.36 -13.19 -12.14
C TRP A 232 1.06 -13.74 -12.26
N TYR A 233 1.86 -13.68 -11.19
CA TYR A 233 3.20 -14.27 -11.06
C TYR A 233 3.23 -15.21 -9.84
N PRO A 234 4.21 -16.14 -9.73
CA PRO A 234 4.27 -17.07 -8.62
C PRO A 234 4.46 -16.37 -7.27
N VAL A 235 3.61 -16.69 -6.33
CA VAL A 235 3.68 -16.21 -4.94
C VAL A 235 3.63 -17.38 -3.96
N SER A 236 3.93 -17.13 -2.70
CA SER A 236 3.72 -18.07 -1.59
C SER A 236 3.26 -17.28 -0.39
N SER A 237 2.01 -17.41 -0.01
CA SER A 237 1.38 -16.62 1.06
C SER A 237 0.39 -17.46 1.86
N VAL A 238 0.13 -17.04 3.09
CA VAL A 238 -0.96 -17.62 3.88
C VAL A 238 -2.30 -17.14 3.29
N PRO A 239 -3.25 -18.05 3.03
CA PRO A 239 -4.57 -17.64 2.53
C PRO A 239 -5.27 -16.68 3.48
N VAL A 240 -5.84 -15.61 2.93
CA VAL A 240 -6.58 -14.60 3.67
C VAL A 240 -8.08 -14.82 3.50
N ILE A 241 -8.82 -14.83 4.60
CA ILE A 241 -10.28 -14.97 4.57
C ILE A 241 -10.89 -13.77 3.85
N LEU A 242 -11.85 -14.02 2.94
CA LEU A 242 -12.56 -12.98 2.21
C LEU A 242 -13.20 -11.97 3.17
N GLY A 243 -12.91 -10.69 2.96
CA GLY A 243 -13.39 -9.58 3.77
C GLY A 243 -12.57 -9.26 5.03
N ASP A 244 -11.51 -10.01 5.34
CA ASP A 244 -10.54 -9.64 6.37
C ASP A 244 -9.53 -8.61 5.81
N GLY A 245 -9.98 -7.38 5.64
CA GLY A 245 -9.17 -6.32 5.05
C GLY A 245 -7.90 -6.00 5.85
N ALA A 246 -7.92 -6.12 7.17
CA ALA A 246 -6.74 -5.88 8.00
C ALA A 246 -5.65 -6.92 7.69
N ARG A 247 -6.04 -8.20 7.69
CA ARG A 247 -5.12 -9.30 7.37
C ARG A 247 -4.65 -9.23 5.90
N LEU A 248 -5.51 -8.82 4.98
CA LEU A 248 -5.14 -8.63 3.57
C LEU A 248 -4.02 -7.61 3.42
N PHE A 249 -4.16 -6.45 4.05
CA PHE A 249 -3.12 -5.40 3.97
C PHE A 249 -1.81 -5.80 4.64
N ASP A 250 -1.86 -6.52 5.76
CA ASP A 250 -0.68 -7.06 6.40
C ASP A 250 0.03 -8.11 5.52
N GLU A 251 -0.73 -9.01 4.89
CA GLU A 251 -0.17 -10.02 3.99
C GLU A 251 0.45 -9.39 2.73
N ILE A 252 -0.18 -8.35 2.16
CA ILE A 252 0.40 -7.57 1.04
C ILE A 252 1.71 -6.90 1.47
N GLY A 253 1.73 -6.29 2.66
CA GLY A 253 2.92 -5.64 3.17
C GLY A 253 4.05 -6.62 3.49
N GLU A 254 3.74 -7.78 4.08
CA GLU A 254 4.69 -8.86 4.31
C GLU A 254 5.26 -9.39 2.99
N HIS A 255 4.42 -9.60 1.99
CA HIS A 255 4.85 -10.01 0.66
C HIS A 255 5.82 -9.00 0.04
N LYS A 256 5.48 -7.70 0.06
CA LYS A 256 6.36 -6.63 -0.41
C LYS A 256 7.70 -6.60 0.33
N LEU A 257 7.67 -6.72 1.65
CA LEU A 257 8.88 -6.71 2.48
C LEU A 257 9.80 -7.89 2.15
N ARG A 258 9.24 -9.08 1.96
CA ARG A 258 9.99 -10.30 1.60
C ARG A 258 10.58 -10.23 0.20
N LEU A 259 9.91 -9.53 -0.72
CA LEU A 259 10.38 -9.33 -2.10
C LEU A 259 11.33 -8.13 -2.26
N ALA A 260 11.47 -7.27 -1.26
CA ALA A 260 12.19 -6.00 -1.40
C ALA A 260 13.63 -6.13 -1.94
N GLY A 261 14.32 -7.24 -1.62
CA GLY A 261 15.65 -7.55 -2.11
C GLY A 261 15.68 -8.45 -3.34
N ALA A 262 14.54 -8.87 -3.87
CA ALA A 262 14.48 -9.77 -5.00
C ALA A 262 14.91 -9.08 -6.30
N ARG A 263 15.69 -9.77 -7.11
CA ARG A 263 15.95 -9.34 -8.47
C ARG A 263 14.76 -9.70 -9.35
N TYR A 264 14.34 -8.76 -10.18
CA TYR A 264 13.18 -8.93 -11.05
C TYR A 264 13.51 -8.52 -12.48
N ARG A 265 13.40 -9.45 -13.41
CA ARG A 265 13.49 -9.23 -14.84
C ARG A 265 12.22 -9.72 -15.52
N LEU A 266 11.68 -8.91 -16.40
CA LEU A 266 10.52 -9.26 -17.22
C LEU A 266 10.81 -8.93 -18.69
N ARG A 267 10.70 -9.94 -19.54
CA ARG A 267 10.61 -9.79 -21.00
C ARG A 267 9.16 -9.93 -21.40
N LEU A 268 8.66 -8.88 -22.04
CA LEU A 268 7.27 -8.75 -22.47
C LEU A 268 7.15 -8.96 -23.97
N THR A 269 6.19 -9.75 -24.39
CA THR A 269 5.71 -9.87 -25.77
C THR A 269 4.21 -9.66 -25.78
N VAL A 270 3.71 -8.72 -26.61
CA VAL A 270 2.29 -8.39 -26.72
C VAL A 270 1.86 -8.53 -28.17
N GLU A 271 0.94 -9.42 -28.43
CA GLU A 271 0.25 -9.50 -29.73
C GLU A 271 -0.82 -8.41 -29.79
N PHE A 272 -0.95 -7.73 -30.94
CA PHE A 272 -1.97 -6.73 -31.11
C PHE A 272 -2.71 -6.88 -32.44
N PRO A 273 -4.04 -6.63 -32.48
CA PRO A 273 -4.82 -6.64 -33.70
C PRO A 273 -4.59 -5.38 -34.52
N HIS A 274 -5.04 -5.39 -35.79
CA HIS A 274 -4.84 -4.28 -36.72
C HIS A 274 -5.37 -2.94 -36.17
N GLY A 275 -4.52 -1.91 -36.22
CA GLY A 275 -4.85 -0.56 -35.74
C GLY A 275 -4.86 -0.37 -34.22
N ARG A 276 -4.45 -1.40 -33.44
CA ARG A 276 -4.42 -1.36 -31.96
C ARG A 276 -3.01 -1.55 -31.42
N VAL A 277 -2.08 -0.76 -31.94
CA VAL A 277 -0.68 -0.81 -31.51
C VAL A 277 -0.53 -0.24 -30.11
N PRO A 278 0.00 -1.00 -29.13
CA PRO A 278 0.28 -0.46 -27.81
C PRO A 278 1.33 0.65 -27.87
N THR A 279 1.11 1.73 -27.14
CA THR A 279 1.98 2.92 -27.16
C THR A 279 2.81 3.07 -25.90
N VAL A 280 2.42 2.41 -24.81
CA VAL A 280 3.13 2.43 -23.53
C VAL A 280 3.13 1.05 -22.89
N ALA A 281 4.28 0.69 -22.31
CA ALA A 281 4.41 -0.41 -21.36
C ALA A 281 5.11 0.09 -20.10
N LEU A 282 4.59 -0.31 -18.95
CA LEU A 282 5.15 0.01 -17.64
C LEU A 282 5.33 -1.30 -16.85
N ILE A 283 6.53 -1.51 -16.35
CA ILE A 283 6.89 -2.66 -15.53
C ILE A 283 7.33 -2.12 -14.17
N ASN A 284 6.67 -2.52 -13.10
CA ASN A 284 6.92 -2.02 -11.73
C ASN A 284 6.94 -0.48 -11.65
N GLY A 285 6.01 0.18 -12.35
CA GLY A 285 5.94 1.64 -12.38
C GLY A 285 6.99 2.33 -13.26
N HIS A 286 7.89 1.59 -13.89
CA HIS A 286 8.93 2.13 -14.77
C HIS A 286 8.57 1.95 -16.25
N LEU A 287 8.84 2.98 -17.04
CA LEU A 287 8.62 2.93 -18.48
C LEU A 287 9.56 1.91 -19.13
N ALA A 288 9.00 0.90 -19.78
CA ALA A 288 9.72 -0.07 -20.60
C ALA A 288 9.53 0.27 -22.08
N PRO A 289 10.60 0.66 -22.80
CA PRO A 289 10.47 1.03 -24.21
C PRO A 289 9.95 -0.12 -25.06
N LEU A 290 8.88 0.13 -25.82
CA LEU A 290 8.29 -0.84 -26.73
C LEU A 290 9.02 -0.84 -28.06
N THR A 291 9.41 -2.03 -28.52
CA THR A 291 9.85 -2.29 -29.89
C THR A 291 8.71 -2.98 -30.64
N VAL A 292 8.20 -2.33 -31.66
CA VAL A 292 7.07 -2.81 -32.46
C VAL A 292 7.62 -3.50 -33.71
N THR A 293 7.19 -4.73 -33.96
CA THR A 293 7.48 -5.48 -35.18
C THR A 293 6.18 -5.70 -35.93
N ASP A 294 6.10 -5.16 -37.14
CA ASP A 294 4.95 -5.35 -38.04
C ASP A 294 5.09 -6.70 -38.75
N PRO A 295 4.11 -7.61 -38.65
CA PRO A 295 4.18 -8.92 -39.30
C PRO A 295 4.01 -8.88 -40.81
N THR A 296 3.77 -7.74 -41.44
CA THR A 296 3.72 -7.63 -42.92
C THR A 296 4.96 -8.22 -43.60
N ASP A 297 6.06 -8.36 -42.89
CA ASP A 297 7.27 -9.04 -43.37
C ASP A 297 7.26 -10.57 -43.17
N LEU A 298 6.28 -11.13 -42.46
CA LEU A 298 6.32 -12.54 -41.98
C LEU A 298 5.17 -13.43 -42.49
N VAL A 299 4.09 -12.88 -43.08
CA VAL A 299 2.92 -13.67 -43.48
C VAL A 299 2.50 -13.39 -44.94
N PRO A 300 2.31 -14.44 -45.78
CA PRO A 300 1.73 -14.27 -47.12
C PRO A 300 0.27 -13.75 -47.01
N SER A 301 -0.06 -12.79 -47.81
CA SER A 301 -1.19 -11.88 -47.79
C SER A 301 -2.62 -12.42 -47.98
N ASN A 302 -2.94 -13.67 -47.64
CA ASN A 302 -4.23 -14.29 -47.98
C ASN A 302 -5.09 -14.74 -46.79
N GLN A 303 -4.70 -14.42 -45.55
CA GLN A 303 -5.57 -14.56 -44.37
C GLN A 303 -5.56 -13.24 -43.63
N GLU A 304 -6.75 -12.72 -43.32
CA GLU A 304 -6.87 -11.66 -42.31
C GLU A 304 -6.28 -12.24 -41.04
N ALA A 305 -5.02 -11.89 -40.77
CA ALA A 305 -4.34 -12.34 -39.57
C ALA A 305 -5.05 -11.69 -38.38
N GLU A 306 -5.56 -12.51 -37.48
CA GLU A 306 -6.17 -12.08 -36.22
C GLU A 306 -5.15 -11.29 -35.37
N VAL A 307 -3.86 -11.52 -35.59
CA VAL A 307 -2.71 -10.80 -35.03
C VAL A 307 -2.06 -9.97 -36.13
N ALA A 308 -2.07 -8.64 -35.99
CA ALA A 308 -1.48 -7.70 -36.93
C ALA A 308 0.00 -7.41 -36.64
N GLY A 309 0.46 -7.56 -35.40
CA GLY A 309 1.85 -7.31 -35.00
C GLY A 309 2.16 -7.73 -33.59
N VAL A 310 3.44 -7.56 -33.26
CA VAL A 310 3.99 -7.87 -31.94
C VAL A 310 4.77 -6.67 -31.41
N ALA A 311 4.51 -6.29 -30.17
CA ALA A 311 5.30 -5.33 -29.44
C ALA A 311 6.08 -6.04 -28.32
N SER A 312 7.34 -5.68 -28.12
CA SER A 312 8.18 -6.28 -27.09
C SER A 312 8.87 -5.23 -26.23
N ALA A 313 9.10 -5.57 -24.96
CA ALA A 313 9.85 -4.78 -24.02
C ALA A 313 10.68 -5.68 -23.07
N ASP A 314 11.73 -5.13 -22.47
CA ASP A 314 12.57 -5.79 -21.47
C ASP A 314 12.99 -4.72 -20.44
N ASN A 315 12.77 -4.94 -19.14
CA ASN A 315 13.21 -4.02 -18.09
C ASN A 315 14.70 -4.17 -17.73
N GLY A 316 15.42 -5.12 -18.34
CA GLY A 316 16.85 -5.33 -18.11
C GLY A 316 17.21 -5.99 -16.78
N GLY A 317 16.26 -6.13 -15.88
CA GLY A 317 16.42 -6.66 -14.52
C GLY A 317 16.84 -5.57 -13.52
N GLU A 318 16.07 -5.48 -12.43
CA GLU A 318 16.22 -4.51 -11.35
C GLU A 318 15.94 -5.15 -9.99
N THR A 319 16.25 -4.47 -8.90
CA THR A 319 15.80 -4.86 -7.57
C THR A 319 14.40 -4.31 -7.35
N LEU A 320 13.48 -5.16 -6.89
CA LEU A 320 12.06 -4.82 -6.85
C LEU A 320 11.73 -3.67 -5.87
N GLY A 321 12.38 -3.63 -4.70
CA GLY A 321 12.00 -2.66 -3.67
C GLY A 321 10.75 -3.09 -2.90
N PHE A 322 10.17 -2.16 -2.12
CA PHE A 322 8.92 -2.43 -1.36
C PHE A 322 7.70 -2.34 -2.28
N GLU A 323 7.65 -3.20 -3.28
CA GLU A 323 6.60 -3.21 -4.32
C GLU A 323 6.13 -4.62 -4.65
N THR A 324 5.00 -4.71 -5.33
CA THR A 324 4.54 -5.94 -5.99
C THR A 324 4.86 -5.86 -7.47
N PRO A 325 5.30 -6.96 -8.12
CA PRO A 325 5.41 -7.00 -9.57
C PRO A 325 4.12 -6.56 -10.26
N SER A 326 4.20 -5.48 -11.02
CA SER A 326 3.06 -4.92 -11.76
C SER A 326 3.39 -4.76 -13.24
N LEU A 327 2.37 -4.89 -14.10
CA LEU A 327 2.52 -4.80 -15.54
C LEU A 327 1.35 -4.01 -16.13
N PHE A 328 1.66 -2.96 -16.88
CA PHE A 328 0.68 -2.18 -17.63
C PHE A 328 1.09 -2.08 -19.09
N VAL A 329 0.14 -2.29 -19.99
CA VAL A 329 0.28 -2.06 -21.43
C VAL A 329 -0.97 -1.34 -21.90
N ALA A 330 -0.80 -0.21 -22.59
CA ALA A 330 -1.97 0.58 -23.01
C ALA A 330 -1.73 1.33 -24.33
N ILE A 331 -2.85 1.73 -24.94
CA ILE A 331 -2.87 2.66 -26.05
C ILE A 331 -3.24 4.03 -25.49
N ARG A 332 -2.24 4.89 -25.30
CA ARG A 332 -2.39 6.23 -24.72
C ARG A 332 -1.54 7.23 -25.49
N THR A 333 -1.92 8.49 -25.44
CA THR A 333 -1.15 9.59 -26.02
C THR A 333 -0.22 10.20 -24.95
N PRO A 334 1.12 10.30 -25.20
CA PRO A 334 2.02 10.91 -24.26
C PRO A 334 1.88 12.45 -24.26
N ARG A 335 1.88 13.04 -23.07
CA ARG A 335 1.92 14.49 -22.83
C ARG A 335 2.97 14.79 -21.78
N ALA A 336 4.07 15.44 -22.20
CA ALA A 336 5.16 15.79 -21.32
C ALA A 336 4.84 17.07 -20.52
N ALA A 337 5.20 17.06 -19.24
CA ALA A 337 5.16 18.19 -18.34
C ALA A 337 6.43 18.24 -17.48
N PRO A 338 6.69 19.33 -16.74
CA PRO A 338 7.82 19.38 -15.83
C PRO A 338 7.77 18.25 -14.80
N ASN A 339 8.80 17.38 -14.83
CA ASN A 339 8.95 16.23 -13.95
C ASN A 339 7.84 15.16 -14.04
N THR A 340 6.93 15.28 -15.03
CA THR A 340 5.83 14.33 -15.24
C THR A 340 5.70 13.92 -16.70
N MET A 341 5.28 12.68 -16.96
CA MET A 341 4.82 12.18 -18.23
C MET A 341 3.40 11.67 -18.06
N ILE A 342 2.45 12.24 -18.78
CA ILE A 342 1.03 11.84 -18.72
C ILE A 342 0.72 11.01 -19.96
N TRP A 343 0.28 9.79 -19.75
CA TRP A 343 -0.22 8.90 -20.79
C TRP A 343 -1.74 8.91 -20.71
N VAL A 344 -2.39 9.65 -21.61
CA VAL A 344 -3.79 10.03 -21.51
C VAL A 344 -4.63 9.42 -22.64
N LEU A 345 -5.89 9.14 -22.36
CA LEU A 345 -6.91 8.81 -23.35
C LEU A 345 -7.22 10.05 -24.24
N PRO A 346 -7.52 9.87 -25.53
CA PRO A 346 -7.89 11.00 -26.40
C PRO A 346 -9.06 11.85 -25.85
N ASP A 347 -10.04 11.21 -25.22
CA ASP A 347 -11.23 11.88 -24.68
C ASP A 347 -10.89 12.74 -23.44
N ASP A 348 -9.82 12.43 -22.71
CA ASP A 348 -9.39 13.08 -21.48
C ASP A 348 -8.26 14.11 -21.68
N GLU A 349 -7.81 14.32 -22.92
CA GLU A 349 -6.76 15.32 -23.25
C GLU A 349 -7.08 16.72 -22.72
N SER A 350 -8.34 17.09 -22.66
CA SER A 350 -8.79 18.39 -22.14
C SER A 350 -8.43 18.62 -20.66
N ALA A 351 -8.19 17.57 -19.89
CA ALA A 351 -7.82 17.64 -18.48
C ALA A 351 -6.30 17.87 -18.25
N VAL A 352 -5.45 17.52 -19.23
CA VAL A 352 -3.99 17.60 -19.13
C VAL A 352 -3.47 18.98 -18.68
N PRO A 353 -3.98 20.11 -19.15
CA PRO A 353 -3.52 21.42 -18.69
C PRO A 353 -3.66 21.64 -17.18
N ALA A 354 -4.73 21.14 -16.54
CA ALA A 354 -4.95 21.27 -15.11
C ALA A 354 -3.92 20.44 -14.30
N TRP A 355 -3.64 19.21 -14.74
CA TRP A 355 -2.60 18.35 -14.14
C TRP A 355 -1.20 18.95 -14.28
N ASN A 356 -0.88 19.50 -15.46
CA ASN A 356 0.40 20.19 -15.70
C ASN A 356 0.54 21.45 -14.82
N ALA A 357 -0.51 22.23 -14.66
CA ALA A 357 -0.52 23.40 -13.79
C ALA A 357 -0.30 23.02 -12.33
N ALA A 358 -0.95 21.96 -11.86
CA ALA A 358 -0.77 21.45 -10.51
C ALA A 358 0.67 20.93 -10.29
N ALA A 359 1.22 20.13 -11.21
CA ALA A 359 2.61 19.67 -11.14
C ALA A 359 3.61 20.85 -11.10
N THR A 360 3.37 21.87 -11.92
CA THR A 360 4.20 23.12 -11.94
C THR A 360 4.12 23.86 -10.61
N THR A 361 2.94 23.90 -9.99
CA THR A 361 2.70 24.60 -8.71
C THR A 361 3.39 23.86 -7.54
N VAL A 362 3.36 22.53 -7.54
CA VAL A 362 3.89 21.70 -6.45
C VAL A 362 5.41 21.53 -6.54
N THR A 363 5.97 21.46 -7.74
CA THR A 363 7.40 21.19 -7.96
C THR A 363 8.35 22.09 -7.14
N PRO A 364 8.22 23.43 -7.08
CA PRO A 364 9.13 24.27 -6.28
C PRO A 364 9.08 23.97 -4.79
N PHE A 365 7.91 23.57 -4.28
CA PHE A 365 7.75 23.15 -2.90
C PHE A 365 8.54 21.86 -2.62
N LEU A 366 8.41 20.83 -3.45
CA LEU A 366 9.18 19.59 -3.32
C LEU A 366 10.68 19.85 -3.45
N GLN A 367 11.09 20.70 -4.40
CA GLN A 367 12.49 21.10 -4.56
C GLN A 367 13.08 21.74 -3.32
N SER A 368 12.28 22.54 -2.59
CA SER A 368 12.73 23.18 -1.36
C SER A 368 13.02 22.15 -0.24
N TRP A 369 12.37 21.01 -0.24
CA TRP A 369 12.51 19.94 0.75
C TRP A 369 13.47 18.83 0.30
N LEU A 370 13.33 18.34 -0.94
CA LEU A 370 13.92 17.09 -1.40
C LEU A 370 15.10 17.30 -2.36
N GLY A 371 15.39 18.54 -2.77
CA GLY A 371 16.46 18.87 -3.69
C GLY A 371 15.99 19.25 -5.08
N GLN A 372 16.89 19.85 -5.87
CA GLN A 372 16.55 20.52 -7.14
C GLN A 372 16.07 19.58 -8.25
N ARG A 373 16.51 18.34 -8.25
CA ARG A 373 16.20 17.39 -9.32
C ARG A 373 15.59 16.13 -8.76
N PRO A 374 14.48 15.64 -9.34
CA PRO A 374 13.97 14.31 -9.04
C PRO A 374 14.95 13.24 -9.53
N ARG A 375 14.85 12.04 -8.99
CA ARG A 375 15.63 10.85 -9.39
C ARG A 375 15.03 10.18 -10.62
N SER A 376 13.70 10.28 -10.75
CA SER A 376 12.92 9.77 -11.88
C SER A 376 11.88 10.79 -12.31
N GLN A 377 11.21 10.52 -13.40
CA GLN A 377 10.03 11.27 -13.83
C GLN A 377 8.78 10.57 -13.27
N LEU A 378 7.81 11.33 -12.74
CA LEU A 378 6.51 10.75 -12.40
C LEU A 378 5.77 10.37 -13.68
N THR A 379 5.32 9.15 -13.78
CA THR A 379 4.44 8.67 -14.85
C THR A 379 3.00 8.66 -14.36
N LEU A 380 2.13 9.40 -15.03
CA LEU A 380 0.69 9.36 -14.84
C LEU A 380 0.09 8.50 -15.96
N LEU A 381 -0.60 7.43 -15.61
CA LEU A 381 -1.28 6.55 -16.55
C LEU A 381 -2.79 6.69 -16.38
N ASP A 382 -3.45 7.11 -17.45
CA ASP A 382 -4.90 7.27 -17.48
C ASP A 382 -5.61 5.91 -17.52
N LEU A 383 -6.46 5.65 -16.52
CA LEU A 383 -7.26 4.43 -16.42
C LEU A 383 -8.45 4.47 -17.40
N PRO A 384 -8.94 3.30 -17.84
CA PRO A 384 -10.07 3.22 -18.78
C PRO A 384 -11.32 3.88 -18.24
N ASP A 385 -11.61 3.72 -16.96
CA ASP A 385 -12.73 4.38 -16.29
C ASP A 385 -12.21 5.36 -15.24
N ALA A 386 -12.83 6.53 -15.28
CA ALA A 386 -12.50 7.61 -14.36
C ALA A 386 -12.87 7.31 -12.89
N GLN A 387 -13.69 6.29 -12.62
CA GLN A 387 -14.07 5.84 -11.28
C GLN A 387 -13.19 4.71 -10.76
N ASP A 388 -12.34 4.13 -11.62
CA ASP A 388 -11.43 3.07 -11.22
C ASP A 388 -10.50 3.53 -10.08
N ALA A 389 -10.31 2.66 -9.11
CA ALA A 389 -9.47 2.94 -7.95
C ALA A 389 -8.04 3.24 -8.40
N PRO A 390 -7.44 4.35 -7.94
CA PRO A 390 -6.07 4.69 -8.30
C PRO A 390 -5.09 3.65 -7.76
N PHE A 391 -3.96 3.50 -8.47
CA PHE A 391 -2.88 2.61 -8.08
C PHE A 391 -1.54 3.31 -8.20
N GLU A 392 -0.73 3.21 -7.14
CA GLU A 392 0.63 3.74 -7.10
C GLU A 392 1.66 2.61 -6.95
N THR A 393 2.74 2.73 -7.71
CA THR A 393 3.92 1.87 -7.56
C THR A 393 5.14 2.60 -8.13
N GLY A 394 6.25 2.60 -7.40
CA GLY A 394 7.43 3.37 -7.79
C GLY A 394 7.10 4.84 -8.04
N SER A 395 7.52 5.36 -9.18
CA SER A 395 7.20 6.72 -9.64
C SER A 395 6.04 6.75 -10.64
N MET A 396 5.08 5.85 -10.51
CA MET A 396 3.87 5.80 -11.33
C MET A 396 2.62 5.98 -10.48
N LEU A 397 1.69 6.77 -11.00
CA LEU A 397 0.30 6.83 -10.53
C LEU A 397 -0.63 6.51 -11.71
N ALA A 398 -1.32 5.38 -11.64
CA ALA A 398 -2.43 5.04 -12.52
C ALA A 398 -3.73 5.59 -11.90
N THR A 399 -4.44 6.46 -12.61
CA THR A 399 -5.66 7.12 -12.13
C THR A 399 -6.43 7.70 -13.31
N GLY A 400 -7.74 7.91 -13.16
CA GLY A 400 -8.51 8.62 -14.18
C GLY A 400 -8.06 10.08 -14.31
N ILE A 401 -7.63 10.49 -15.49
CA ILE A 401 -7.19 11.86 -15.81
C ILE A 401 -8.43 12.69 -16.13
N ARG A 402 -8.98 13.37 -15.14
CA ARG A 402 -10.23 14.15 -15.26
C ARG A 402 -10.00 15.64 -15.12
N ASN A 403 -10.99 16.40 -15.61
CA ASN A 403 -11.09 17.83 -15.30
C ASN A 403 -11.34 18.00 -13.80
N ALA A 404 -10.35 18.56 -13.12
CA ALA A 404 -10.42 18.92 -11.70
C ALA A 404 -9.73 20.29 -11.54
N SER A 405 -10.03 21.01 -10.45
CA SER A 405 -9.28 22.24 -10.18
C SER A 405 -7.84 21.89 -9.84
N SER A 406 -6.89 22.74 -10.21
CA SER A 406 -5.49 22.56 -9.85
C SER A 406 -5.30 22.48 -8.33
N GLU A 407 -6.15 23.15 -7.56
CA GLU A 407 -6.14 23.12 -6.08
C GLU A 407 -6.45 21.71 -5.55
N GLN A 408 -7.41 21.01 -6.16
CA GLN A 408 -7.73 19.61 -5.82
C GLN A 408 -6.59 18.66 -6.19
N LEU A 409 -5.94 18.89 -7.33
CA LEU A 409 -4.85 18.06 -7.83
C LEU A 409 -3.53 18.29 -7.09
N ASN A 410 -3.30 19.50 -6.54
CA ASN A 410 -2.06 19.85 -5.88
C ASN A 410 -1.70 18.90 -4.73
N GLY A 411 -2.68 18.52 -3.89
CA GLY A 411 -2.47 17.60 -2.78
C GLY A 411 -2.10 16.20 -3.26
N VAL A 412 -2.80 15.69 -4.26
CA VAL A 412 -2.52 14.38 -4.89
C VAL A 412 -1.12 14.38 -5.48
N LEU A 413 -0.76 15.45 -6.24
CA LEU A 413 0.55 15.54 -6.86
C LEU A 413 1.67 15.86 -5.87
N ALA A 414 1.39 16.50 -4.73
CA ALA A 414 2.39 16.67 -3.67
C ALA A 414 2.82 15.30 -3.09
N HIS A 415 1.90 14.36 -2.97
CA HIS A 415 2.19 12.98 -2.60
C HIS A 415 2.89 12.23 -3.76
N ALA A 416 2.22 12.07 -4.89
CA ALA A 416 2.71 11.25 -6.00
C ALA A 416 4.06 11.70 -6.57
N LEU A 417 4.27 13.02 -6.75
CA LEU A 417 5.56 13.56 -7.18
C LEU A 417 6.68 13.31 -6.18
N THR A 418 6.37 13.16 -4.88
CA THR A 418 7.39 12.86 -3.88
C THR A 418 8.12 11.56 -4.21
N HIS A 419 7.43 10.55 -4.73
CA HIS A 419 8.03 9.28 -5.15
C HIS A 419 9.07 9.46 -6.29
N ALA A 420 8.96 10.50 -7.10
CA ALA A 420 9.98 10.83 -8.09
C ALA A 420 11.31 11.31 -7.46
N TRP A 421 11.27 11.89 -6.26
CA TRP A 421 12.45 12.33 -5.49
C TRP A 421 12.89 11.30 -4.46
N MET A 422 11.92 10.69 -3.75
CA MET A 422 12.17 9.86 -2.59
C MET A 422 11.74 8.41 -2.91
N GLN A 423 12.66 7.66 -3.48
CA GLN A 423 12.53 6.21 -3.64
C GLN A 423 13.30 5.53 -2.51
N SER A 424 12.69 4.56 -1.87
CA SER A 424 13.32 3.79 -0.81
C SER A 424 12.75 2.37 -0.76
N PRO A 425 13.61 1.34 -0.58
CA PRO A 425 13.13 0.00 -0.29
C PRO A 425 12.50 -0.12 1.11
N ARG A 426 12.63 0.93 1.95
CA ARG A 426 12.02 1.01 3.27
C ARG A 426 10.68 1.72 3.17
N ALA A 427 9.60 0.99 3.43
CA ALA A 427 8.23 1.50 3.31
C ALA A 427 8.01 2.83 4.07
N TRP A 428 8.48 2.92 5.31
CA TRP A 428 8.29 4.12 6.13
C TRP A 428 9.00 5.37 5.60
N LEU A 429 10.13 5.19 4.86
CA LEU A 429 10.80 6.31 4.20
C LEU A 429 10.08 6.66 2.89
N SER A 430 9.74 5.69 2.05
CA SER A 430 9.06 5.94 0.78
C SER A 430 7.68 6.54 0.99
N GLU A 431 6.79 5.78 1.61
CA GLU A 431 5.39 6.17 1.83
C GLU A 431 5.24 7.25 2.91
N GLY A 432 6.01 7.13 4.01
CA GLY A 432 5.93 8.11 5.11
C GLY A 432 6.36 9.51 4.69
N VAL A 433 7.43 9.65 3.87
CA VAL A 433 7.84 10.94 3.32
C VAL A 433 6.79 11.47 2.33
N ALA A 434 6.23 10.62 1.47
CA ALA A 434 5.21 11.04 0.51
C ALA A 434 3.96 11.59 1.22
N HIS A 435 3.46 10.87 2.22
CA HIS A 435 2.34 11.34 3.04
C HIS A 435 2.68 12.59 3.86
N PHE A 436 3.90 12.68 4.42
CA PHE A 436 4.38 13.87 5.12
C PHE A 436 4.42 15.08 4.20
N MET A 437 4.90 14.94 2.96
CA MET A 437 4.91 16.04 1.98
C MET A 437 3.49 16.49 1.59
N GLY A 438 2.55 15.55 1.47
CA GLY A 438 1.12 15.86 1.30
C GLY A 438 0.54 16.66 2.48
N THR A 439 0.89 16.28 3.71
CA THR A 439 0.48 16.99 4.94
C THR A 439 1.10 18.38 5.03
N LEU A 440 2.40 18.53 4.69
CA LEU A 440 3.07 19.83 4.62
C LEU A 440 2.49 20.71 3.52
N TRP A 441 2.05 20.13 2.41
CA TRP A 441 1.33 20.88 1.38
C TRP A 441 0.02 21.45 1.95
N THR A 442 -0.73 20.64 2.69
CA THR A 442 -1.95 21.09 3.39
C THR A 442 -1.64 22.24 4.37
N GLU A 443 -0.56 22.12 5.15
CA GLU A 443 -0.12 23.22 6.04
C GLU A 443 0.18 24.51 5.25
N LYS A 444 0.89 24.39 4.14
CA LYS A 444 1.23 25.54 3.27
C LYS A 444 0.00 26.22 2.69
N GLN A 445 -1.03 25.47 2.32
CA GLN A 445 -2.24 26.01 1.69
C GLN A 445 -3.29 26.51 2.69
N SER A 446 -3.46 25.80 3.78
CA SER A 446 -4.61 25.97 4.68
C SER A 446 -4.21 26.20 6.14
N GLY A 447 -2.91 26.24 6.43
CA GLY A 447 -2.38 26.48 7.76
C GLY A 447 -2.19 25.21 8.60
N ARG A 448 -1.46 25.38 9.72
CA ARG A 448 -1.05 24.30 10.62
C ARG A 448 -2.24 23.54 11.21
N ASP A 449 -3.29 24.25 11.64
CA ASP A 449 -4.45 23.61 12.28
C ASP A 449 -5.16 22.65 11.34
N GLN A 450 -5.23 22.97 10.04
CA GLN A 450 -5.81 22.09 9.04
C GLN A 450 -4.94 20.84 8.82
N ALA A 451 -3.63 21.01 8.78
CA ALA A 451 -2.70 19.88 8.65
C ALA A 451 -2.76 18.95 9.87
N LEU A 452 -2.77 19.51 11.09
CA LEU A 452 -2.96 18.74 12.33
C LEU A 452 -4.33 18.06 12.37
N GLY A 453 -5.38 18.71 11.86
CA GLY A 453 -6.71 18.10 11.71
C GLY A 453 -6.70 16.88 10.79
N THR A 454 -5.88 16.89 9.74
CA THR A 454 -5.71 15.73 8.85
C THR A 454 -5.00 14.58 9.57
N LEU A 455 -3.97 14.88 10.37
CA LEU A 455 -3.28 13.90 11.19
C LEU A 455 -4.21 13.29 12.24
N GLU A 456 -4.96 14.15 12.97
CA GLU A 456 -5.91 13.70 14.00
C GLU A 456 -7.02 12.80 13.43
N ALA A 457 -7.47 13.06 12.19
CA ALA A 457 -8.45 12.19 11.52
C ALA A 457 -7.93 10.76 11.28
N ALA A 458 -6.63 10.59 11.12
CA ALA A 458 -5.99 9.29 10.93
C ALA A 458 -5.57 8.61 12.25
N ARG A 459 -5.48 9.36 13.36
CA ARG A 459 -5.02 8.87 14.67
C ARG A 459 -5.83 7.69 15.22
N PRO A 460 -7.18 7.64 15.15
CA PRO A 460 -7.94 6.53 15.72
C PRO A 460 -7.56 5.16 15.14
N ALA A 461 -7.26 5.08 13.84
CA ALA A 461 -6.81 3.85 13.21
C ALA A 461 -5.44 3.42 13.76
N LEU A 462 -4.53 4.38 13.96
CA LEU A 462 -3.24 4.11 14.59
C LEU A 462 -3.40 3.67 16.05
N ALA A 463 -4.21 4.38 16.83
CA ALA A 463 -4.45 4.05 18.24
C ALA A 463 -5.06 2.65 18.43
N LEU A 464 -5.89 2.21 17.46
CA LEU A 464 -6.47 0.86 17.49
C LEU A 464 -5.44 -0.22 17.11
N ALA A 465 -4.49 0.09 16.22
CA ALA A 465 -3.46 -0.85 15.79
C ALA A 465 -2.33 -1.01 16.82
N GLU A 466 -2.13 -0.02 17.69
CA GLU A 466 -1.08 -0.06 18.71
C GLU A 466 -1.39 -1.04 19.84
N PRO A 467 -0.39 -1.66 20.46
CA PRO A 467 -0.60 -2.60 21.55
C PRO A 467 -1.16 -1.91 22.80
N GLU A 468 -2.19 -2.50 23.40
CA GLU A 468 -2.86 -1.96 24.59
C GLU A 468 -2.03 -2.09 25.88
N SER A 469 -1.06 -3.01 25.93
CA SER A 469 -0.26 -3.24 27.13
C SER A 469 1.18 -3.66 26.83
N PRO A 470 2.13 -3.25 27.71
CA PRO A 470 3.53 -3.60 27.57
C PRO A 470 3.76 -5.09 27.79
N GLY A 471 4.58 -5.69 26.95
CA GLY A 471 4.97 -7.09 27.05
C GLY A 471 4.05 -8.07 26.32
N GLN A 472 2.91 -7.64 25.80
CA GLN A 472 2.26 -8.29 24.67
C GLN A 472 2.94 -7.85 23.38
N SER A 473 2.83 -8.64 22.32
CA SER A 473 3.50 -8.38 21.05
C SER A 473 3.58 -6.87 20.80
N LEU A 474 4.78 -6.35 20.91
CA LEU A 474 5.10 -5.00 20.51
C LEU A 474 4.48 -4.81 19.14
N GLY A 475 3.91 -3.65 18.84
CA GLY A 475 3.41 -3.34 17.51
C GLY A 475 4.51 -3.46 16.45
N GLN A 476 4.32 -2.88 15.29
CA GLN A 476 5.30 -3.01 14.20
C GLN A 476 6.35 -1.89 14.27
N PRO A 477 7.66 -2.22 14.47
CA PRO A 477 8.72 -1.24 14.25
C PRO A 477 8.61 -0.64 12.84
N LEU A 478 8.75 0.67 12.69
CA LEU A 478 8.62 1.30 11.37
C LEU A 478 9.63 0.77 10.36
N ALA A 479 10.82 0.38 10.83
CA ALA A 479 11.84 -0.21 9.97
C ALA A 479 11.38 -1.52 9.28
N GLU A 480 10.42 -2.23 9.88
CA GLU A 480 9.91 -3.54 9.46
C GLU A 480 8.40 -3.53 9.24
N ALA A 481 7.78 -2.34 9.19
CA ALA A 481 6.33 -2.21 9.14
C ALA A 481 5.75 -2.80 7.85
N ILE A 482 4.79 -3.68 8.01
CA ILE A 482 4.01 -4.31 6.94
C ILE A 482 2.62 -3.68 6.78
N SER A 483 2.03 -3.16 7.86
CA SER A 483 0.71 -2.53 7.81
C SER A 483 0.78 -1.06 7.35
N PRO A 484 -0.13 -0.62 6.45
CA PRO A 484 -0.23 0.77 6.02
C PRO A 484 -0.45 1.77 7.17
N VAL A 485 -1.11 1.35 8.24
CA VAL A 485 -1.29 2.20 9.43
C VAL A 485 0.05 2.62 10.03
N TYR A 486 1.05 1.74 9.98
CA TYR A 486 2.39 2.03 10.45
C TYR A 486 3.21 2.78 9.41
N TYR A 487 3.47 2.21 8.24
CA TYR A 487 4.39 2.82 7.28
C TYR A 487 3.84 4.07 6.57
N ARG A 488 2.52 4.33 6.64
CA ARG A 488 1.89 5.58 6.18
C ARG A 488 1.54 6.49 7.34
N THR A 489 0.59 6.10 8.19
CA THR A 489 0.04 6.99 9.23
C THR A 489 1.06 7.28 10.33
N LYS A 490 1.62 6.24 10.99
CA LYS A 490 2.63 6.45 12.04
C LYS A 490 3.88 7.13 11.50
N ALA A 491 4.34 6.73 10.31
CA ALA A 491 5.50 7.35 9.67
C ALA A 491 5.28 8.84 9.39
N THR A 492 4.08 9.26 8.95
CA THR A 492 3.74 10.68 8.77
C THR A 492 3.87 11.45 10.07
N TYR A 493 3.35 10.92 11.17
CA TYR A 493 3.53 11.51 12.50
C TYR A 493 5.00 11.56 12.92
N VAL A 494 5.76 10.51 12.64
CA VAL A 494 7.20 10.47 12.94
C VAL A 494 7.95 11.57 12.19
N PHE A 495 7.70 11.79 10.90
CA PHE A 495 8.29 12.90 10.16
C PHE A 495 7.83 14.26 10.65
N TRP A 496 6.57 14.39 11.04
CA TRP A 496 6.04 15.62 11.64
C TRP A 496 6.73 15.92 12.96
N MET A 497 6.87 14.94 13.84
CA MET A 497 7.61 15.11 15.10
C MET A 497 9.09 15.38 14.88
N LEU A 498 9.75 14.72 13.93
CA LEU A 498 11.16 14.95 13.60
C LEU A 498 11.42 16.38 13.13
N ARG A 499 10.54 16.96 12.32
CA ARG A 499 10.64 18.37 11.93
C ARG A 499 10.60 19.30 13.12
N GLU A 500 9.78 18.98 14.11
CA GLU A 500 9.62 19.77 15.33
C GLU A 500 10.84 19.67 16.26
N VAL A 501 11.43 18.48 16.36
CA VAL A 501 12.58 18.20 17.23
C VAL A 501 13.90 18.63 16.56
N ALA A 502 14.09 18.34 15.28
CA ALA A 502 15.34 18.58 14.57
C ALA A 502 15.38 19.90 13.77
N SER A 503 14.27 20.49 13.45
CA SER A 503 13.99 21.62 12.55
C SER A 503 13.77 21.23 11.08
N ASP A 504 12.99 22.04 10.36
CA ASP A 504 12.73 21.89 8.92
C ASP A 504 14.03 21.85 8.11
N ALA A 505 15.00 22.70 8.42
CA ALA A 505 16.26 22.78 7.71
C ALA A 505 17.10 21.48 7.86
N THR A 506 17.17 20.95 9.07
CA THR A 506 17.89 19.71 9.38
C THR A 506 17.21 18.50 8.74
N LEU A 507 15.89 18.38 8.87
CA LEU A 507 15.12 17.29 8.28
C LEU A 507 15.24 17.31 6.74
N SER A 508 15.08 18.49 6.13
CA SER A 508 15.23 18.67 4.69
C SER A 508 16.65 18.30 4.21
N ALA A 509 17.68 18.67 4.95
CA ALA A 509 19.06 18.31 4.61
C ALA A 509 19.28 16.79 4.68
N ALA A 510 18.72 16.10 5.67
CA ALA A 510 18.78 14.65 5.79
C ALA A 510 18.02 13.94 4.63
N LEU A 511 16.83 14.43 4.28
CA LEU A 511 16.07 13.90 3.14
C LEU A 511 16.82 14.04 1.81
N ARG A 512 17.49 15.16 1.58
CA ARG A 512 18.33 15.37 0.38
C ARG A 512 19.57 14.48 0.36
N ALA A 513 20.13 14.18 1.53
CA ALA A 513 21.32 13.34 1.65
C ALA A 513 21.02 11.84 1.55
N TYR A 514 19.76 11.44 1.67
CA TYR A 514 19.35 10.05 1.58
C TYR A 514 19.64 9.47 0.20
N ASP A 515 20.28 8.30 0.16
CA ASP A 515 20.66 7.60 -1.05
C ASP A 515 20.18 6.13 -0.97
N PRO A 516 19.11 5.76 -1.71
CA PRO A 516 18.55 4.41 -1.66
C PRO A 516 19.52 3.33 -2.16
N THR A 517 20.51 3.68 -2.99
CA THR A 517 21.48 2.70 -3.50
C THR A 517 22.41 2.18 -2.42
N LYS A 518 22.52 2.87 -1.29
CA LYS A 518 23.30 2.45 -0.12
C LYS A 518 22.53 1.51 0.81
N ASP A 519 21.23 1.40 0.61
CA ASP A 519 20.35 0.49 1.36
C ASP A 519 20.24 -0.90 0.72
N VAL A 520 21.06 -1.21 -0.30
CA VAL A 520 20.98 -2.45 -1.11
C VAL A 520 21.28 -3.72 -0.30
N ASN A 521 21.99 -3.62 0.82
CA ASN A 521 22.19 -4.75 1.75
C ASN A 521 21.22 -4.62 2.93
N LEU A 522 19.93 -4.81 2.61
CA LEU A 522 18.85 -4.77 3.58
C LEU A 522 18.92 -5.96 4.54
N ASP A 523 19.70 -5.82 5.60
CA ASP A 523 19.26 -6.37 6.87
C ASP A 523 18.13 -5.43 7.35
N LEU A 524 16.89 -5.73 6.91
CA LEU A 524 15.71 -4.93 7.23
C LEU A 524 15.53 -4.78 8.74
N ASN A 525 16.10 -5.69 9.53
CA ASN A 525 16.04 -5.72 10.98
C ASN A 525 16.97 -4.70 11.65
N LYS A 526 17.77 -3.91 10.90
CA LYS A 526 18.69 -2.96 11.51
C LYS A 526 18.88 -1.74 10.61
N ASP A 527 18.11 -0.70 10.81
CA ASP A 527 18.50 0.64 10.37
C ASP A 527 19.71 1.17 11.20
N ALA A 528 20.76 0.37 11.28
CA ALA A 528 21.94 0.62 12.09
C ALA A 528 23.19 0.94 11.26
N GLY A 529 23.10 0.90 9.92
CA GLY A 529 24.21 1.19 9.02
C GLY A 529 24.60 2.68 8.96
N PRO A 530 25.68 3.03 8.24
CA PRO A 530 26.07 4.42 7.99
C PRO A 530 25.02 5.23 7.23
N SER A 531 24.10 4.56 6.55
CA SER A 531 22.98 5.12 5.79
C SER A 531 21.67 5.21 6.60
N SER A 532 21.68 4.88 7.90
CA SER A 532 20.49 5.01 8.72
C SER A 532 19.99 6.46 8.72
N PHE A 533 18.68 6.65 8.65
CA PHE A 533 18.11 8.00 8.59
C PHE A 533 18.44 8.83 9.85
N GLN A 534 18.58 8.17 11.01
CA GLN A 534 19.10 8.81 12.23
C GLN A 534 20.47 9.45 12.00
N LYS A 535 21.42 8.73 11.39
CA LYS A 535 22.77 9.26 11.14
C LYS A 535 22.78 10.39 10.14
N LEU A 536 21.89 10.35 9.13
CA LEU A 536 21.73 11.46 8.20
C LEU A 536 21.26 12.74 8.92
N LEU A 537 20.33 12.62 9.86
CA LEU A 537 19.90 13.75 10.70
C LEU A 537 21.03 14.27 11.61
N GLU A 538 21.79 13.38 12.22
CA GLU A 538 22.97 13.75 13.04
C GLU A 538 24.02 14.49 12.20
N GLN A 539 24.31 14.01 10.99
CA GLN A 539 25.23 14.66 10.05
C GLN A 539 24.71 15.99 9.52
N ALA A 540 23.38 16.13 9.39
CA ALA A 540 22.74 17.38 9.00
C ALA A 540 22.77 18.46 10.09
N GLY A 541 23.29 18.13 11.30
CA GLY A 541 23.59 19.10 12.35
C GLY A 541 22.48 19.24 13.39
N THR A 542 21.71 18.19 13.65
CA THR A 542 20.82 18.23 14.82
C THR A 542 21.64 18.43 16.10
N ARG A 543 21.17 19.33 16.97
CA ARG A 543 21.82 19.62 18.25
C ARG A 543 21.33 18.70 19.37
N GLN A 544 20.27 17.95 19.11
CA GLN A 544 19.65 17.06 20.08
C GLN A 544 20.10 15.63 19.84
N ASN A 545 20.21 14.84 20.93
CA ASN A 545 20.38 13.40 20.81
C ASN A 545 19.03 12.78 20.46
N LEU A 546 18.92 12.23 19.26
CA LEU A 546 17.72 11.59 18.72
C LEU A 546 17.62 10.10 19.03
N SER A 547 18.59 9.51 19.75
CA SER A 547 18.62 8.07 20.00
C SER A 547 17.37 7.56 20.72
N TRP A 548 16.85 8.34 21.69
CA TRP A 548 15.60 8.01 22.37
C TRP A 548 14.41 7.97 21.40
N PHE A 549 14.36 8.96 20.47
CA PHE A 549 13.27 9.08 19.50
C PHE A 549 13.25 7.88 18.56
N PHE A 550 14.40 7.57 17.95
CA PHE A 550 14.50 6.41 17.05
C PHE A 550 14.28 5.09 17.78
N ALA A 551 14.75 4.95 19.02
CA ALA A 551 14.51 3.75 19.82
C ALA A 551 13.02 3.53 20.14
N ASP A 552 12.26 4.61 20.40
CA ASP A 552 10.86 4.52 20.79
C ASP A 552 9.89 4.46 19.61
N TRP A 553 10.21 5.15 18.48
CA TRP A 553 9.26 5.38 17.41
C TRP A 553 9.58 4.69 16.09
N VAL A 554 10.84 4.31 15.84
CA VAL A 554 11.29 3.76 14.54
C VAL A 554 11.82 2.34 14.67
N ASN A 555 12.78 2.11 15.57
CA ASN A 555 13.49 0.83 15.70
C ASN A 555 12.75 -0.19 16.58
N ALA A 556 11.90 0.29 17.47
CA ALA A 556 10.95 -0.51 18.20
C ALA A 556 9.58 0.16 18.14
N ASP A 557 8.53 -0.60 18.34
CA ASP A 557 7.21 -0.04 18.60
C ASP A 557 6.90 -0.21 20.08
N LYS A 558 6.88 0.92 20.77
CA LYS A 558 6.54 0.96 22.20
C LYS A 558 5.10 1.37 22.47
N GLY A 559 4.29 1.49 21.42
CA GLY A 559 2.96 2.05 21.51
C GLY A 559 2.96 3.57 21.47
N LEU A 560 1.87 4.19 21.93
CA LEU A 560 1.68 5.63 21.98
C LEU A 560 1.91 6.20 23.39
N PRO A 561 2.24 7.48 23.53
CA PRO A 561 2.16 8.18 24.81
C PRO A 561 0.70 8.32 25.25
N ASP A 562 0.51 8.50 26.55
CA ASP A 562 -0.76 8.82 27.21
C ASP A 562 -0.50 9.95 28.20
N LEU A 563 -0.66 11.17 27.70
CA LEU A 563 -0.31 12.38 28.45
C LEU A 563 -1.49 12.89 29.28
N SER A 564 -1.16 13.47 30.43
CA SER A 564 -2.14 14.17 31.27
C SER A 564 -1.52 15.34 32.03
N ILE A 565 -2.24 16.44 32.14
CA ILE A 565 -1.85 17.57 32.99
C ILE A 565 -2.21 17.20 34.43
N VAL A 566 -1.17 16.91 35.23
CA VAL A 566 -1.34 16.49 36.63
C VAL A 566 -1.69 17.66 37.53
N SER A 567 -0.99 18.79 37.32
CA SER A 567 -1.22 20.01 38.12
C SER A 567 -0.60 21.21 37.44
N THR A 568 -1.15 22.38 37.79
CA THR A 568 -0.68 23.71 37.35
C THR A 568 -0.59 24.63 38.56
N PHE A 569 0.52 25.34 38.69
CA PHE A 569 0.75 26.27 39.81
C PHE A 569 1.13 27.65 39.25
N PRO A 570 0.17 28.55 39.05
CA PRO A 570 0.44 29.93 38.65
C PRO A 570 0.84 30.76 39.87
N THR A 571 1.97 31.49 39.80
CA THR A 571 2.50 32.36 40.83
C THR A 571 2.70 33.75 40.23
N PRO A 572 2.15 34.82 40.86
CA PRO A 572 2.38 36.18 40.37
C PRO A 572 3.84 36.59 40.60
N GLU A 573 4.41 37.27 39.62
CA GLU A 573 5.75 37.85 39.62
C GLU A 573 5.69 39.36 39.40
N GLU A 574 6.84 40.02 39.45
CA GLU A 574 6.93 41.50 39.28
C GLU A 574 6.51 41.93 37.85
N ALA A 575 6.10 43.19 37.76
CA ALA A 575 5.73 43.86 36.50
C ALA A 575 4.56 43.19 35.72
N GLY A 576 3.63 42.57 36.45
CA GLY A 576 2.47 41.91 35.83
C GLY A 576 2.76 40.56 35.16
N ASN A 577 3.95 40.04 35.35
CA ASN A 577 4.31 38.71 34.92
C ASN A 577 3.74 37.61 35.85
N TRP A 578 3.62 36.43 35.34
CA TRP A 578 3.25 35.23 36.06
C TRP A 578 4.18 34.08 35.70
N LEU A 579 4.70 33.40 36.70
CA LEU A 579 5.42 32.14 36.55
C LEU A 579 4.42 31.00 36.75
N ILE A 580 4.29 30.12 35.77
CA ILE A 580 3.44 28.94 35.89
C ILE A 580 4.28 27.68 35.80
N THR A 581 4.13 26.80 36.81
CA THR A 581 4.70 25.44 36.80
C THR A 581 3.62 24.49 36.36
N ILE A 582 3.90 23.71 35.33
CA ILE A 582 3.00 22.69 34.73
C ILE A 582 3.64 21.34 34.90
N ASN A 583 2.95 20.40 35.55
CA ASN A 583 3.36 19.02 35.72
C ASN A 583 2.56 18.14 34.78
N VAL A 584 3.25 17.36 33.94
CA VAL A 584 2.65 16.42 32.98
C VAL A 584 3.12 15.02 33.29
N ALA A 585 2.21 14.07 33.29
CA ALA A 585 2.50 12.65 33.35
C ALA A 585 2.29 12.02 31.97
N ASN A 586 3.08 10.99 31.69
CA ASN A 586 2.93 10.11 30.55
C ASN A 586 2.75 8.68 31.09
N ASN A 587 1.53 8.14 30.95
CA ASN A 587 1.22 6.77 31.33
C ASN A 587 1.47 5.78 30.20
N GLY A 588 1.76 6.27 28.99
CA GLY A 588 2.11 5.47 27.82
C GLY A 588 3.57 5.01 27.81
N TYR A 589 3.94 4.27 26.79
CA TYR A 589 5.24 3.58 26.70
C TYR A 589 6.20 4.22 25.69
N ALA A 590 5.74 5.15 24.85
CA ALA A 590 6.61 5.97 24.03
C ALA A 590 6.87 7.32 24.72
N SER A 591 8.13 7.76 24.72
CA SER A 591 8.48 9.12 25.15
C SER A 591 7.97 10.14 24.12
N ALA A 592 7.60 11.33 24.58
CA ALA A 592 7.06 12.38 23.72
C ALA A 592 7.75 13.73 23.98
N GLU A 593 8.04 14.47 22.92
CA GLU A 593 8.39 15.89 23.02
C GLU A 593 7.22 16.72 22.47
N VAL A 594 6.52 17.41 23.36
CA VAL A 594 5.28 18.13 23.07
C VAL A 594 5.37 19.61 23.33
N PRO A 595 4.65 20.45 22.58
CA PRO A 595 4.48 21.86 22.93
C PRO A 595 3.61 22.00 24.18
N VAL A 596 4.04 22.86 25.08
CA VAL A 596 3.26 23.33 26.24
C VAL A 596 2.99 24.80 26.03
N THR A 597 1.72 25.14 25.86
CA THR A 597 1.26 26.50 25.60
C THR A 597 0.49 27.01 26.79
N VAL A 598 0.87 28.19 27.28
CA VAL A 598 0.14 28.95 28.31
C VAL A 598 -0.45 30.18 27.66
N ARG A 599 -1.74 30.44 27.91
CA ARG A 599 -2.44 31.61 27.43
C ARG A 599 -2.90 32.49 28.61
N SER A 600 -2.71 33.81 28.48
CA SER A 600 -3.39 34.83 29.27
C SER A 600 -4.45 35.49 28.38
N ALA A 601 -5.14 36.52 28.91
CA ALA A 601 -6.13 37.25 28.13
C ALA A 601 -5.57 37.91 26.86
N THR A 602 -4.27 38.26 26.86
CA THR A 602 -3.63 39.04 25.80
C THR A 602 -2.36 38.39 25.22
N ASN A 603 -1.80 37.40 25.89
CA ASN A 603 -0.51 36.81 25.50
C ASN A 603 -0.57 35.28 25.45
N SER A 604 0.34 34.69 24.68
CA SER A 604 0.55 33.26 24.61
C SER A 604 2.05 32.99 24.59
N VAL A 605 2.49 31.97 25.34
CA VAL A 605 3.88 31.47 25.36
C VAL A 605 3.86 29.99 25.19
N THR A 606 4.68 29.48 24.27
CA THR A 606 4.84 28.05 24.00
C THR A 606 6.29 27.63 24.17
N GLN A 607 6.54 26.55 24.89
CA GLN A 607 7.82 25.87 24.94
C GLN A 607 7.64 24.37 24.81
N ARG A 608 8.66 23.67 24.28
CA ARG A 608 8.62 22.23 24.15
C ARG A 608 9.13 21.55 25.42
N MET A 609 8.53 20.41 25.74
CA MET A 609 8.87 19.60 26.91
C MET A 609 8.95 18.14 26.51
N VAL A 610 10.04 17.47 26.92
CA VAL A 610 10.16 16.02 26.81
C VAL A 610 9.52 15.38 28.03
N VAL A 611 8.54 14.50 27.79
CA VAL A 611 7.88 13.69 28.82
C VAL A 611 8.28 12.23 28.58
N PRO A 612 9.11 11.63 29.48
CA PRO A 612 9.58 10.27 29.27
C PRO A 612 8.44 9.26 29.41
N ALA A 613 8.59 8.12 28.74
CA ALA A 613 7.67 6.99 28.86
C ALA A 613 7.50 6.59 30.33
N ARG A 614 6.27 6.31 30.77
CA ARG A 614 5.92 5.92 32.15
C ARG A 614 6.45 6.88 33.22
N GLY A 615 6.64 8.15 32.84
CA GLY A 615 7.29 9.15 33.68
C GLY A 615 6.49 10.44 33.84
N LYS A 616 7.13 11.41 34.45
CA LYS A 616 6.60 12.75 34.66
C LYS A 616 7.65 13.80 34.32
N ALA A 617 7.18 14.95 33.83
CA ALA A 617 8.03 16.11 33.58
C ALA A 617 7.34 17.39 34.10
N ALA A 618 8.16 18.39 34.43
CA ALA A 618 7.69 19.68 34.86
C ALA A 618 8.29 20.78 33.99
N GLN A 619 7.45 21.73 33.56
CA GLN A 619 7.84 22.92 32.78
C GLN A 619 7.48 24.17 33.54
N ARG A 620 8.36 25.15 33.49
CA ARG A 620 8.11 26.50 34.05
C ARG A 620 8.08 27.50 32.92
N LEU A 621 7.01 28.28 32.83
CA LEU A 621 6.83 29.31 31.82
C LEU A 621 6.53 30.64 32.46
N LEU A 622 7.18 31.69 31.94
CA LEU A 622 6.90 33.09 32.35
C LEU A 622 5.99 33.71 31.27
N ILE A 623 4.87 34.27 31.71
CA ILE A 623 3.90 34.92 30.81
C ILE A 623 3.47 36.27 31.37
N LEU A 624 3.26 37.26 30.51
CA LEU A 624 2.68 38.52 30.86
C LEU A 624 1.14 38.39 30.98
N GLY A 625 0.60 38.82 32.13
CA GLY A 625 -0.81 38.70 32.48
C GLY A 625 -1.15 37.34 33.12
N LYS A 626 -2.26 37.34 33.90
CA LYS A 626 -2.72 36.14 34.61
C LYS A 626 -3.02 35.01 33.63
N PRO A 627 -2.42 33.84 33.80
CA PRO A 627 -2.70 32.70 32.93
C PRO A 627 -4.13 32.21 33.13
N VAL A 628 -4.83 31.93 32.02
CA VAL A 628 -6.23 31.48 31.98
C VAL A 628 -6.38 30.06 31.41
N GLU A 629 -5.38 29.62 30.66
CA GLU A 629 -5.43 28.31 30.02
C GLU A 629 -4.02 27.73 29.87
N VAL A 630 -3.92 26.43 30.06
CA VAL A 630 -2.73 25.59 29.71
C VAL A 630 -3.16 24.55 28.73
N GLN A 631 -2.40 24.42 27.64
CA GLN A 631 -2.54 23.35 26.65
C GLN A 631 -1.24 22.56 26.59
N VAL A 632 -1.35 21.24 26.60
CA VAL A 632 -0.24 20.28 26.37
C VAL A 632 -0.56 19.46 25.15
N ASN A 633 0.40 19.35 24.27
CA ASN A 633 0.28 18.80 22.93
C ASN A 633 -0.74 19.57 22.07
N ASP A 634 -0.46 19.75 20.81
CA ASP A 634 -1.31 20.43 19.83
C ASP A 634 -1.87 19.50 18.75
N GLY A 635 -1.69 18.18 18.93
CA GLY A 635 -2.03 17.15 17.94
C GLY A 635 -0.84 16.69 17.11
N ALA A 636 0.34 17.30 17.29
CA ALA A 636 1.56 16.90 16.57
C ALA A 636 2.10 15.52 16.99
N VAL A 637 1.83 15.12 18.24
CA VAL A 637 2.20 13.79 18.77
C VAL A 637 0.93 12.97 18.93
N PRO A 638 0.82 11.80 18.30
CA PRO A 638 -0.37 10.95 18.44
C PRO A 638 -0.43 10.31 19.81
N GLU A 639 -1.61 10.27 20.40
CA GLU A 639 -1.89 9.63 21.68
C GLU A 639 -3.05 8.62 21.54
N THR A 640 -3.20 7.75 22.52
CA THR A 640 -4.22 6.68 22.48
C THR A 640 -5.65 7.24 22.41
N LEU A 641 -6.00 8.22 23.25
CA LEU A 641 -7.36 8.74 23.34
C LEU A 641 -7.53 10.11 22.68
N ALA A 642 -6.76 11.10 23.09
CA ALA A 642 -6.83 12.47 22.60
C ALA A 642 -5.45 13.11 22.63
N SER A 643 -5.07 13.74 21.52
CA SER A 643 -3.74 14.34 21.37
C SER A 643 -3.67 15.81 21.81
N VAL A 644 -4.72 16.34 22.43
CA VAL A 644 -4.74 17.72 22.93
C VAL A 644 -5.32 17.77 24.34
N HIS A 645 -4.53 18.27 25.29
CA HIS A 645 -4.97 18.41 26.69
C HIS A 645 -5.05 19.87 27.07
N ILE A 646 -6.24 20.31 27.51
CA ILE A 646 -6.50 21.71 27.87
C ILE A 646 -7.01 21.76 29.31
N THR A 647 -6.39 22.63 30.13
CA THR A 647 -6.85 22.97 31.47
C THR A 647 -7.12 24.45 31.57
N LYS A 648 -8.36 24.82 31.91
CA LYS A 648 -8.76 26.21 32.23
C LYS A 648 -8.47 26.51 33.69
N LEU A 649 -7.82 27.64 33.97
CA LEU A 649 -7.34 28.01 35.30
C LEU A 649 -8.32 28.81 36.12
N ASP A 650 -9.37 29.38 35.52
CA ASP A 650 -10.34 30.23 36.22
C ASP A 650 -11.40 29.46 37.05
N ARG A 651 -11.47 28.12 36.95
CA ARG A 651 -12.45 27.30 37.67
C ARG A 651 -12.02 26.85 39.07
N ALA A 652 -10.80 27.14 39.51
CA ALA A 652 -10.28 26.63 40.80
C ALA A 652 -10.73 27.38 42.05
N ALA A 653 -11.51 28.47 41.91
CA ALA A 653 -11.92 29.30 43.03
C ALA A 653 -13.33 29.05 43.60
N GLU A 654 -14.17 28.27 42.93
CA GLU A 654 -15.58 28.09 43.35
C GLU A 654 -15.87 26.77 44.13
N SER A 655 -14.94 25.85 44.23
CA SER A 655 -15.20 24.56 44.91
C SER A 655 -14.75 24.47 46.38
N SER A 656 -14.13 25.51 46.92
CA SER A 656 -13.63 25.51 48.33
C SER A 656 -14.42 26.35 49.34
N SER A 657 -15.57 26.95 48.96
CA SER A 657 -16.33 27.84 49.85
C SER A 657 -17.67 27.34 50.35
N SER A 658 -18.03 26.08 50.19
CA SER A 658 -19.31 25.53 50.67
C SER A 658 -19.17 24.35 51.66
N GLN A 659 -18.35 24.51 52.70
CA GLN A 659 -18.48 23.76 53.94
C GLN A 659 -18.38 24.72 55.14
N ALA A 660 -19.41 25.53 55.33
CA ALA A 660 -19.64 26.17 56.61
C ALA A 660 -20.61 25.30 57.42
N ASN A 661 -20.13 24.85 58.55
CA ASN A 661 -20.84 24.09 59.58
C ASN A 661 -22.25 24.66 59.94
N PRO A 662 -23.22 23.83 60.17
CA PRO A 662 -24.31 24.18 61.03
C PRO A 662 -24.00 23.76 62.47
N THR A 663 -23.81 24.75 63.34
CA THR A 663 -23.86 24.63 64.78
C THR A 663 -25.25 24.16 65.21
N GLN A 664 -25.24 23.14 66.08
CA GLN A 664 -26.38 22.74 66.92
C GLN A 664 -26.74 23.81 67.97
N PRO A 665 -27.97 23.76 68.49
CA PRO A 665 -28.13 23.41 69.90
C PRO A 665 -28.72 22.05 70.16
#